data_9be9f7f4f6f119fbfc6b46a612126c34
#
_entry.id   9be9f7f4f6f119fbfc6b46a612126c34
#
_cell.length_a   1.000
_cell.length_b   1.000
_cell.length_c   1.000
_cell.angle_alpha   90.00
_cell.angle_beta   90.00
_cell.angle_gamma   90.00
#
_symmetry.space_group_name_H-M   'P 1'
#
loop_
_entity.id
_entity.type
_entity.pdbx_description
1 polymer ?
#
loop_
_entity_poly.entity_id
_entity_poly.type
_entity_poly.pdbx_seq_one_letter_code
_entity_poly.pdbx_strand_id
1 'polypeptide(L)'
;MLSAVIFHLTASAQNVVPEPIKIEKRNGAFNILTTTKITHSSGLRSLAERLAEYLPLDIREYNGTQSGDIVLRHSEILAAEAYCLVVGEGGITIEGGSPAGVHNGIETLLQLLPSMVYSKELSFPVAVGCCAVEDEPRFAYRGFMLDVCRTWMSVEEVKTFIERLAHHKINKLHIHLSDDEGWRIEIKSHPDLTEVGGYRGVGSPVAARYGKWDERYGGFYTQEQMREIVEYAAVRNIEVIPEIDLPGHSHNLARVRPEILCNYTPGLKASDGYDTRSVMCVAKQSNYDLLDDIFRELADVFPSKWVHIGGDEVNTSQWSRCPDCKALMASEGIGIEKLQEHFMNRVAKIVGNYGKHPCVWNEAMKAGTLTKSAQVYGWESVAACRKAAAEGYKTVVMPGAYFYFDMRQTQREPGHDWAAIFDAKKPLSFDFVEQGFTEAEMKSVVGVQASFFSELYISHREDEHDYIYYQTYPRICALSELAWRGEGGEWKPFYAKMVESHYSRMVAMGIDFRLFPPVVSYADGVLKASTDDSAHIYYNIVGDAEPKRYERPITTDKPQLYSFFSRMGGAQSPEAAVKSHWRMLQPVVKITSSMEPSERFPFSNAEGYGRISRTARVCREGDWLLYTFEKPVSCRRMEISTGNLQLPRYIFNAGYMEVSEDGVNFKRVDELKNGGCAIENPSRPIKAVRIVCTESGNGADFVTVQAPKVYPKL
;
A
#
# COMPACT_ATOMS: atom_id res chain seq x y z
N MET A 1 -2.15 51.37 -26.10
CA MET A 1 -2.95 50.22 -26.50
C MET A 1 -2.31 48.99 -25.85
N LEU A 2 -2.80 48.59 -24.67
CA LEU A 2 -2.40 47.34 -24.05
C LEU A 2 -3.27 46.24 -24.68
N SER A 3 -2.67 45.37 -25.48
CA SER A 3 -3.32 44.13 -25.93
C SER A 3 -3.49 43.22 -24.73
N ALA A 4 -4.72 43.07 -24.26
CA ALA A 4 -5.10 42.02 -23.32
C ALA A 4 -4.91 40.68 -24.06
N VAL A 5 -3.90 39.91 -23.66
CA VAL A 5 -3.78 38.49 -24.02
C VAL A 5 -4.85 37.76 -23.23
N ILE A 6 -5.99 37.56 -23.88
CA ILE A 6 -7.03 36.63 -23.34
C ILE A 6 -6.46 35.23 -23.50
N PHE A 7 -5.90 34.66 -22.44
CA PHE A 7 -5.72 33.22 -22.35
C PHE A 7 -7.11 32.61 -22.42
N HIS A 8 -7.48 32.06 -23.56
CA HIS A 8 -8.54 31.09 -23.66
C HIS A 8 -8.06 29.84 -22.92
N LEU A 9 -8.30 29.82 -21.61
CA LEU A 9 -8.38 28.56 -20.87
C LEU A 9 -9.54 27.79 -21.52
N THR A 10 -9.22 26.91 -22.47
CA THR A 10 -10.15 25.88 -22.92
C THR A 10 -10.66 25.19 -21.67
N ALA A 11 -11.98 25.29 -21.41
CA ALA A 11 -12.62 24.54 -20.33
C ALA A 11 -12.12 23.09 -20.44
N SER A 12 -11.34 22.65 -19.43
CA SER A 12 -10.76 21.33 -19.44
C SER A 12 -11.92 20.32 -19.57
N ALA A 13 -11.71 19.29 -20.35
CA ALA A 13 -12.65 18.20 -20.45
C ALA A 13 -13.06 17.82 -19.02
N GLN A 14 -14.38 17.57 -18.81
CA GLN A 14 -14.93 17.26 -17.49
C GLN A 14 -14.52 15.83 -17.09
N ASN A 15 -13.21 15.61 -16.96
CA ASN A 15 -12.60 14.34 -16.64
C ASN A 15 -12.52 14.17 -15.12
N VAL A 16 -13.61 13.66 -14.54
CA VAL A 16 -13.73 13.40 -13.09
C VAL A 16 -13.37 11.95 -12.81
N VAL A 17 -12.66 11.69 -11.71
CA VAL A 17 -12.26 10.37 -11.22
C VAL A 17 -12.73 10.22 -9.76
N PRO A 18 -13.62 9.28 -9.43
CA PRO A 18 -14.35 8.38 -10.33
C PRO A 18 -15.33 9.10 -11.25
N GLU A 19 -15.58 8.49 -12.42
CA GLU A 19 -16.48 9.03 -13.42
C GLU A 19 -17.93 9.03 -12.91
N PRO A 20 -18.63 10.18 -12.95
CA PRO A 20 -20.04 10.25 -12.60
C PRO A 20 -20.92 9.44 -13.55
N ILE A 21 -22.05 8.94 -13.04
CA ILE A 21 -23.04 8.22 -13.85
C ILE A 21 -23.50 9.08 -15.03
N LYS A 22 -23.72 10.38 -14.79
CA LYS A 22 -24.16 11.31 -15.82
C LYS A 22 -23.54 12.68 -15.62
N ILE A 23 -22.93 13.21 -16.67
CA ILE A 23 -22.44 14.57 -16.74
C ILE A 23 -22.87 15.21 -18.06
N GLU A 24 -23.63 16.27 -17.97
CA GLU A 24 -24.14 17.03 -19.11
C GLU A 24 -23.41 18.38 -19.21
N LYS A 25 -22.64 18.56 -20.28
CA LYS A 25 -22.00 19.85 -20.56
C LYS A 25 -23.02 20.87 -21.03
N ARG A 26 -22.87 22.10 -20.58
CA ARG A 26 -23.69 23.26 -20.96
C ARG A 26 -22.82 24.40 -21.45
N ASN A 27 -23.39 25.29 -22.26
CA ASN A 27 -22.67 26.47 -22.71
C ASN A 27 -22.53 27.48 -21.55
N GLY A 28 -21.44 28.24 -21.58
CA GLY A 28 -21.15 29.27 -20.58
C GLY A 28 -20.21 28.80 -19.49
N ALA A 29 -19.90 29.68 -18.57
CA ALA A 29 -19.09 29.43 -17.38
C ALA A 29 -19.55 30.31 -16.21
N PHE A 30 -19.39 29.84 -15.00
CA PHE A 30 -19.51 30.62 -13.78
C PHE A 30 -18.13 31.07 -13.33
N ASN A 31 -17.99 32.36 -13.02
CA ASN A 31 -16.77 32.91 -12.44
C ASN A 31 -16.93 33.06 -10.92
N ILE A 32 -16.22 32.25 -10.18
CA ILE A 32 -16.11 32.36 -8.73
C ILE A 32 -15.24 33.60 -8.44
N LEU A 33 -15.80 34.56 -7.71
CA LEU A 33 -15.17 35.83 -7.33
C LEU A 33 -14.83 35.81 -5.84
N THR A 34 -13.98 36.72 -5.37
CA THR A 34 -13.75 36.94 -3.93
C THR A 34 -15.00 37.33 -3.15
N THR A 35 -16.04 37.84 -3.86
CA THR A 35 -17.34 38.19 -3.30
C THR A 35 -18.35 37.06 -3.29
N THR A 36 -18.10 35.98 -4.00
CA THR A 36 -18.90 34.74 -3.98
C THR A 36 -18.98 34.20 -2.55
N LYS A 37 -20.11 33.68 -2.13
CA LYS A 37 -20.30 33.09 -0.81
C LYS A 37 -20.54 31.58 -0.92
N ILE A 38 -20.10 30.84 0.08
CA ILE A 38 -20.54 29.47 0.29
C ILE A 38 -21.72 29.50 1.22
N THR A 39 -22.89 29.12 0.72
CA THR A 39 -24.15 29.10 1.52
C THR A 39 -24.54 27.65 1.78
N HIS A 40 -25.03 27.37 2.99
CA HIS A 40 -25.33 26.01 3.39
C HIS A 40 -26.64 25.88 4.14
N SER A 41 -27.38 24.80 3.94
CA SER A 41 -28.51 24.40 4.79
C SER A 41 -28.05 24.00 6.18
N SER A 42 -28.96 23.98 7.14
CA SER A 42 -28.68 23.50 8.51
C SER A 42 -28.03 22.12 8.48
N GLY A 43 -27.03 21.89 9.34
CA GLY A 43 -26.26 20.65 9.44
C GLY A 43 -25.11 20.43 8.40
N LEU A 44 -24.92 21.39 7.47
CA LEU A 44 -23.85 21.28 6.44
C LEU A 44 -22.71 22.28 6.64
N ARG A 45 -22.61 22.92 7.81
CA ARG A 45 -21.59 23.93 8.10
C ARG A 45 -20.16 23.37 7.95
N SER A 46 -19.89 22.19 8.50
CA SER A 46 -18.58 21.55 8.42
C SER A 46 -18.15 21.25 6.98
N LEU A 47 -19.09 20.93 6.09
CA LEU A 47 -18.81 20.75 4.67
C LEU A 47 -18.58 22.07 3.94
N ALA A 48 -19.26 23.15 4.34
CA ALA A 48 -18.97 24.48 3.83
C ALA A 48 -17.57 24.95 4.27
N GLU A 49 -17.19 24.69 5.53
CA GLU A 49 -15.85 24.94 6.06
C GLU A 49 -14.78 24.14 5.30
N ARG A 50 -15.05 22.85 5.02
CA ARG A 50 -14.18 22.04 4.18
C ARG A 50 -14.01 22.60 2.75
N LEU A 51 -15.10 23.02 2.10
CA LEU A 51 -14.98 23.63 0.78
C LEU A 51 -14.18 24.94 0.84
N ALA A 52 -14.32 25.70 1.93
CA ALA A 52 -13.56 26.94 2.14
C ALA A 52 -12.05 26.70 2.37
N GLU A 53 -11.61 25.49 2.75
CA GLU A 53 -10.18 25.14 2.80
C GLU A 53 -9.51 25.27 1.42
N TYR A 54 -10.28 25.03 0.34
CA TYR A 54 -9.85 25.09 -1.06
C TYR A 54 -10.26 26.36 -1.78
N LEU A 55 -11.42 26.89 -1.42
CA LEU A 55 -11.97 28.15 -1.92
C LEU A 55 -12.14 29.10 -0.73
N PRO A 56 -11.17 29.97 -0.42
CA PRO A 56 -11.22 30.83 0.76
C PRO A 56 -12.28 31.93 0.62
N LEU A 57 -13.55 31.54 0.71
CA LEU A 57 -14.75 32.36 0.57
C LEU A 57 -15.48 32.45 1.91
N ASP A 58 -16.25 33.53 2.08
CA ASP A 58 -17.12 33.69 3.26
C ASP A 58 -18.23 32.63 3.27
N ILE A 59 -18.49 32.09 4.46
CA ILE A 59 -19.54 31.09 4.70
C ILE A 59 -20.73 31.76 5.37
N ARG A 60 -21.94 31.37 4.95
CA ARG A 60 -23.18 31.81 5.60
C ARG A 60 -24.27 30.75 5.54
N GLU A 61 -25.24 30.87 6.45
CA GLU A 61 -26.40 30.00 6.43
C GLU A 61 -27.34 30.39 5.27
N TYR A 62 -27.91 29.38 4.62
CA TYR A 62 -28.81 29.56 3.48
C TYR A 62 -30.15 30.13 3.94
N ASN A 63 -30.56 31.25 3.39
CA ASN A 63 -31.81 31.94 3.71
C ASN A 63 -32.70 32.26 2.48
N GLY A 64 -32.52 31.48 1.40
CA GLY A 64 -33.25 31.66 0.14
C GLY A 64 -32.30 31.71 -1.07
N THR A 65 -32.87 31.73 -2.28
CA THR A 65 -32.09 31.75 -3.53
C THR A 65 -31.27 33.04 -3.65
N GLN A 66 -29.97 32.93 -3.71
CA GLN A 66 -29.07 34.04 -4.01
C GLN A 66 -28.27 33.70 -5.27
N SER A 67 -28.37 34.58 -6.27
CA SER A 67 -27.53 34.47 -7.47
C SER A 67 -26.09 34.83 -7.14
N GLY A 68 -25.15 34.08 -7.71
CA GLY A 68 -23.72 34.33 -7.57
C GLY A 68 -23.04 33.56 -6.44
N ASP A 69 -23.73 32.65 -5.77
CA ASP A 69 -23.19 31.86 -4.67
C ASP A 69 -22.98 30.39 -5.02
N ILE A 70 -22.21 29.70 -4.17
CA ILE A 70 -22.10 28.23 -4.12
C ILE A 70 -23.04 27.76 -3.00
N VAL A 71 -24.05 26.98 -3.36
CA VAL A 71 -25.14 26.58 -2.44
C VAL A 71 -25.00 25.08 -2.13
N LEU A 72 -24.88 24.74 -0.84
CA LEU A 72 -24.91 23.38 -0.33
C LEU A 72 -26.24 23.10 0.35
N ARG A 73 -26.97 22.07 -0.08
CA ARG A 73 -28.29 21.78 0.51
C ARG A 73 -28.64 20.29 0.52
N HIS A 74 -29.56 19.92 1.37
CA HIS A 74 -30.15 18.59 1.45
C HIS A 74 -31.25 18.39 0.42
N SER A 75 -31.39 17.15 -0.04
CA SER A 75 -32.51 16.65 -0.83
C SER A 75 -33.18 15.49 -0.10
N GLU A 76 -34.52 15.55 0.02
CA GLU A 76 -35.29 14.46 0.62
C GLU A 76 -35.58 13.31 -0.35
N ILE A 77 -35.30 13.50 -1.64
CA ILE A 77 -35.61 12.52 -2.69
C ILE A 77 -34.38 11.70 -3.18
N LEU A 78 -33.18 12.19 -2.90
CA LEU A 78 -31.95 11.50 -3.29
C LEU A 78 -31.57 10.40 -2.26
N ALA A 79 -30.93 9.33 -2.74
CA ALA A 79 -30.29 8.35 -1.86
C ALA A 79 -29.18 9.01 -1.02
N ALA A 80 -28.83 8.41 0.11
CA ALA A 80 -27.95 9.04 1.10
C ALA A 80 -26.63 9.55 0.51
N GLU A 81 -25.94 8.79 -0.33
CA GLU A 81 -24.68 9.19 -0.95
C GLU A 81 -24.83 9.80 -2.35
N ALA A 82 -26.06 9.84 -2.89
CA ALA A 82 -26.37 10.46 -4.18
C ALA A 82 -26.31 11.98 -4.11
N TYR A 83 -25.97 12.62 -5.24
CA TYR A 83 -25.93 14.06 -5.35
C TYR A 83 -26.28 14.56 -6.76
N CYS A 84 -26.75 15.80 -6.80
CA CYS A 84 -26.86 16.61 -8.00
C CYS A 84 -25.95 17.83 -7.86
N LEU A 85 -25.10 18.08 -8.86
CA LEU A 85 -24.28 19.30 -8.96
C LEU A 85 -24.68 20.06 -10.21
N VAL A 86 -25.08 21.30 -10.07
CA VAL A 86 -25.39 22.18 -11.21
C VAL A 86 -24.50 23.41 -11.16
N VAL A 87 -23.71 23.59 -12.21
CA VAL A 87 -22.97 24.81 -12.49
C VAL A 87 -23.74 25.59 -13.56
N GLY A 88 -24.32 26.71 -13.20
CA GLY A 88 -24.99 27.64 -14.12
C GLY A 88 -24.25 28.98 -14.13
N GLU A 89 -24.52 29.84 -15.11
CA GLU A 89 -23.94 31.20 -15.17
C GLU A 89 -24.26 32.05 -13.93
N GLY A 90 -25.36 31.74 -13.22
CA GLY A 90 -25.81 32.44 -12.03
C GLY A 90 -25.34 31.86 -10.70
N GLY A 91 -24.52 30.80 -10.69
CA GLY A 91 -24.03 30.18 -9.45
C GLY A 91 -23.89 28.68 -9.53
N ILE A 92 -23.50 28.06 -8.39
CA ILE A 92 -23.30 26.63 -8.25
C ILE A 92 -24.26 26.10 -7.19
N THR A 93 -24.89 24.95 -7.44
CA THR A 93 -25.71 24.24 -6.44
C THR A 93 -25.24 22.82 -6.33
N ILE A 94 -24.97 22.36 -5.09
CA ILE A 94 -24.73 20.99 -4.72
C ILE A 94 -25.86 20.54 -3.81
N GLU A 95 -26.58 19.52 -4.23
CA GLU A 95 -27.69 18.94 -3.49
C GLU A 95 -27.43 17.45 -3.25
N GLY A 96 -27.43 17.01 -2.00
CA GLY A 96 -27.15 15.62 -1.64
C GLY A 96 -28.23 15.03 -0.76
N GLY A 97 -28.44 13.70 -0.85
CA GLY A 97 -29.42 12.99 -0.02
C GLY A 97 -29.08 12.97 1.48
N SER A 98 -27.80 13.23 1.80
CA SER A 98 -27.28 13.40 3.16
C SER A 98 -26.00 14.24 3.10
N PRO A 99 -25.33 14.55 4.24
CA PRO A 99 -24.00 15.16 4.23
C PRO A 99 -22.99 14.40 3.38
N ALA A 100 -23.07 13.05 3.32
CA ALA A 100 -22.22 12.23 2.46
C ALA A 100 -22.40 12.52 0.95
N GLY A 101 -23.65 12.65 0.49
CA GLY A 101 -23.94 13.05 -0.89
C GLY A 101 -23.42 14.45 -1.22
N VAL A 102 -23.60 15.43 -0.31
CA VAL A 102 -23.05 16.78 -0.48
C VAL A 102 -21.53 16.76 -0.54
N HIS A 103 -20.86 15.96 0.32
CA HIS A 103 -19.42 15.76 0.27
C HIS A 103 -18.97 15.23 -1.11
N ASN A 104 -19.63 14.18 -1.62
CA ASN A 104 -19.33 13.62 -2.95
C ASN A 104 -19.48 14.65 -4.07
N GLY A 105 -20.48 15.54 -3.96
CA GLY A 105 -20.67 16.65 -4.88
C GLY A 105 -19.58 17.72 -4.77
N ILE A 106 -19.09 18.02 -3.56
CA ILE A 106 -17.93 18.91 -3.32
C ILE A 106 -16.68 18.35 -4.00
N GLU A 107 -16.38 17.08 -3.81
CA GLU A 107 -15.21 16.45 -4.43
C GLU A 107 -15.29 16.48 -5.96
N THR A 108 -16.49 16.34 -6.52
CA THR A 108 -16.70 16.51 -7.96
C THR A 108 -16.50 17.98 -8.39
N LEU A 109 -17.02 18.94 -7.64
CA LEU A 109 -16.79 20.36 -7.94
C LEU A 109 -15.31 20.70 -7.93
N LEU A 110 -14.55 20.26 -6.93
CA LEU A 110 -13.10 20.50 -6.84
C LEU A 110 -12.37 19.96 -8.08
N GLN A 111 -12.78 18.81 -8.61
CA GLN A 111 -12.21 18.26 -9.83
C GLN A 111 -12.61 19.00 -11.12
N LEU A 112 -13.72 19.73 -11.12
CA LEU A 112 -14.12 20.58 -12.25
C LEU A 112 -13.39 21.92 -12.27
N LEU A 113 -12.75 22.31 -11.16
CA LEU A 113 -11.92 23.51 -11.04
C LEU A 113 -10.50 23.29 -11.60
N PRO A 114 -9.76 24.36 -11.88
CA PRO A 114 -8.33 24.26 -12.21
C PRO A 114 -7.57 23.52 -11.12
N SER A 115 -6.59 22.69 -11.50
CA SER A 115 -5.83 21.84 -10.56
C SER A 115 -5.15 22.63 -9.43
N MET A 116 -4.81 23.91 -9.66
CA MET A 116 -4.23 24.79 -8.63
C MET A 116 -5.14 25.00 -7.40
N VAL A 117 -6.42 24.61 -7.44
CA VAL A 117 -7.28 24.59 -6.25
C VAL A 117 -6.67 23.73 -5.14
N TYR A 118 -6.00 22.65 -5.48
CA TYR A 118 -5.38 21.73 -4.52
C TYR A 118 -4.05 22.22 -3.93
N SER A 119 -3.33 23.10 -4.63
CA SER A 119 -2.09 23.72 -4.11
C SER A 119 -2.35 24.92 -3.19
N LYS A 120 -3.63 25.34 -3.06
CA LYS A 120 -4.03 26.54 -2.31
C LYS A 120 -3.44 27.86 -2.85
N GLU A 121 -2.97 27.87 -4.09
CA GLU A 121 -2.40 29.02 -4.80
C GLU A 121 -3.40 29.66 -5.77
N LEU A 122 -4.68 29.61 -5.43
CA LEU A 122 -5.74 30.15 -6.27
C LEU A 122 -5.72 31.67 -6.32
N SER A 123 -5.80 32.21 -7.52
CA SER A 123 -6.14 33.62 -7.77
C SER A 123 -7.52 33.75 -8.39
N PHE A 124 -8.37 34.59 -7.79
CA PHE A 124 -9.68 34.88 -8.34
C PHE A 124 -9.63 35.90 -9.48
N PRO A 125 -10.51 35.84 -10.49
CA PRO A 125 -11.64 34.92 -10.60
C PRO A 125 -11.23 33.50 -11.00
N VAL A 126 -11.97 32.50 -10.53
CA VAL A 126 -11.83 31.09 -10.91
C VAL A 126 -13.02 30.71 -11.79
N ALA A 127 -12.77 30.37 -13.04
CA ALA A 127 -13.81 29.97 -13.98
C ALA A 127 -14.08 28.46 -13.89
N VAL A 128 -15.37 28.09 -13.89
CA VAL A 128 -15.83 26.70 -13.99
C VAL A 128 -16.90 26.61 -15.09
N GLY A 129 -16.74 25.64 -15.99
CA GLY A 129 -17.68 25.44 -17.12
C GLY A 129 -19.07 25.00 -16.65
N CYS A 130 -20.12 25.54 -17.26
CA CYS A 130 -21.48 25.16 -16.94
C CYS A 130 -21.75 23.68 -17.26
N CYS A 131 -22.35 22.97 -16.28
CA CYS A 131 -22.70 21.56 -16.40
C CYS A 131 -23.78 21.15 -15.41
N ALA A 132 -24.33 19.96 -15.62
CA ALA A 132 -25.13 19.26 -14.62
C ALA A 132 -24.59 17.85 -14.43
N VAL A 133 -24.46 17.44 -13.18
CA VAL A 133 -24.01 16.10 -12.78
C VAL A 133 -25.11 15.47 -11.93
N GLU A 134 -25.48 14.25 -12.25
CA GLU A 134 -26.32 13.36 -11.43
C GLU A 134 -25.51 12.10 -11.15
N ASP A 135 -25.32 11.76 -9.87
CA ASP A 135 -24.36 10.72 -9.53
C ASP A 135 -24.67 10.05 -8.19
N GLU A 136 -24.35 8.77 -8.08
CA GLU A 136 -24.41 7.97 -6.86
C GLU A 136 -23.46 6.77 -6.93
N PRO A 137 -22.92 6.30 -5.79
CA PRO A 137 -22.06 5.12 -5.80
C PRO A 137 -22.86 3.83 -5.94
N ARG A 138 -22.30 2.87 -6.68
CA ARG A 138 -22.84 1.48 -6.78
C ARG A 138 -22.68 0.74 -5.46
N PHE A 139 -21.53 0.92 -4.77
CA PHE A 139 -21.24 0.26 -3.50
C PHE A 139 -21.22 1.24 -2.34
N ALA A 140 -21.89 0.87 -1.24
CA ALA A 140 -21.87 1.61 0.02
C ALA A 140 -20.51 1.47 0.75
N TYR A 141 -19.75 0.42 0.46
CA TYR A 141 -18.42 0.18 1.01
C TYR A 141 -17.36 0.38 -0.08
N ARG A 142 -16.53 1.40 0.05
CA ARG A 142 -15.39 1.70 -0.83
C ARG A 142 -14.18 1.91 0.06
N GLY A 143 -13.41 0.83 0.27
CA GLY A 143 -12.45 0.75 1.35
C GLY A 143 -10.99 0.87 0.93
N PHE A 144 -10.18 1.31 1.89
CA PHE A 144 -8.74 1.18 1.86
C PHE A 144 -8.23 0.77 3.24
N MET A 145 -7.40 -0.28 3.31
CA MET A 145 -6.73 -0.71 4.54
C MET A 145 -5.32 -0.14 4.59
N LEU A 146 -4.97 0.43 5.73
CA LEU A 146 -3.67 1.00 6.02
C LEU A 146 -3.02 0.26 7.19
N ASP A 147 -1.90 -0.40 6.93
CA ASP A 147 -1.07 -1.01 7.97
C ASP A 147 -0.14 0.03 8.59
N VAL A 148 -0.37 0.36 9.85
CA VAL A 148 0.49 1.23 10.67
C VAL A 148 1.33 0.44 11.68
N CYS A 149 1.25 -0.90 11.65
CA CYS A 149 1.97 -1.79 12.55
C CYS A 149 3.39 -2.07 12.09
N ARG A 150 3.57 -2.51 10.84
CA ARG A 150 4.88 -2.82 10.30
C ARG A 150 5.71 -1.55 10.11
N THR A 151 5.06 -0.48 9.63
CA THR A 151 5.69 0.85 9.55
C THR A 151 4.81 1.86 10.27
N TRP A 152 5.36 2.47 11.33
CA TRP A 152 4.68 3.52 12.08
C TRP A 152 4.45 4.77 11.23
N MET A 153 3.24 5.32 11.29
CA MET A 153 2.85 6.57 10.65
C MET A 153 2.35 7.57 11.70
N SER A 154 2.80 8.81 11.61
CA SER A 154 2.33 9.90 12.48
C SER A 154 0.86 10.25 12.22
N VAL A 155 0.23 10.98 13.14
CA VAL A 155 -1.14 11.49 12.99
C VAL A 155 -1.30 12.30 11.69
N GLU A 156 -0.31 13.14 11.37
CA GLU A 156 -0.34 13.99 10.18
C GLU A 156 -0.19 13.17 8.88
N GLU A 157 0.62 12.11 8.87
CA GLU A 157 0.71 11.21 7.71
C GLU A 157 -0.61 10.50 7.46
N VAL A 158 -1.25 10.00 8.52
CA VAL A 158 -2.57 9.35 8.40
C VAL A 158 -3.64 10.34 7.93
N LYS A 159 -3.68 11.56 8.47
CA LYS A 159 -4.61 12.61 8.02
C LYS A 159 -4.37 12.99 6.55
N THR A 160 -3.11 13.11 6.15
CA THR A 160 -2.75 13.37 4.75
C THR A 160 -3.25 12.25 3.84
N PHE A 161 -3.13 11.01 4.26
CA PHE A 161 -3.62 9.86 3.51
C PHE A 161 -5.17 9.86 3.43
N ILE A 162 -5.85 10.15 4.54
CA ILE A 162 -7.32 10.33 4.59
C ILE A 162 -7.78 11.41 3.60
N GLU A 163 -7.11 12.56 3.56
CA GLU A 163 -7.42 13.65 2.61
C GLU A 163 -7.38 13.17 1.16
N ARG A 164 -6.32 12.44 0.81
CA ARG A 164 -6.15 11.91 -0.54
C ARG A 164 -7.15 10.82 -0.91
N LEU A 165 -7.57 9.99 0.06
CA LEU A 165 -8.65 9.02 -0.13
C LEU A 165 -10.00 9.71 -0.37
N ALA A 166 -10.30 10.76 0.39
CA ALA A 166 -11.54 11.53 0.28
C ALA A 166 -11.72 12.13 -1.12
N HIS A 167 -10.65 12.70 -1.71
CA HIS A 167 -10.67 13.22 -3.08
C HIS A 167 -11.06 12.19 -4.14
N HIS A 168 -10.90 10.90 -3.83
CA HIS A 168 -11.26 9.77 -4.69
C HIS A 168 -12.55 9.07 -4.24
N LYS A 169 -13.34 9.71 -3.36
CA LYS A 169 -14.63 9.21 -2.84
C LYS A 169 -14.54 7.82 -2.17
N ILE A 170 -13.36 7.44 -1.67
CA ILE A 170 -13.19 6.31 -0.76
C ILE A 170 -13.79 6.71 0.58
N ASN A 171 -14.63 5.84 1.17
CA ASN A 171 -15.40 6.19 2.36
C ASN A 171 -15.17 5.28 3.57
N LYS A 172 -14.24 4.34 3.48
CA LYS A 172 -13.83 3.48 4.60
C LYS A 172 -12.32 3.45 4.71
N LEU A 173 -11.80 3.78 5.88
CA LEU A 173 -10.42 3.53 6.26
C LEU A 173 -10.40 2.36 7.25
N HIS A 174 -9.94 1.22 6.81
CA HIS A 174 -9.63 0.08 7.67
C HIS A 174 -8.21 0.29 8.20
N ILE A 175 -8.05 0.53 9.50
CA ILE A 175 -6.75 0.78 10.12
C ILE A 175 -6.29 -0.42 10.91
N HIS A 176 -5.14 -0.98 10.52
CA HIS A 176 -4.54 -2.17 11.12
C HIS A 176 -3.64 -1.76 12.29
N LEU A 177 -4.12 -1.95 13.53
CA LEU A 177 -3.55 -1.37 14.76
C LEU A 177 -2.73 -2.34 15.59
N SER A 178 -2.77 -3.65 15.32
CA SER A 178 -1.96 -4.66 15.99
C SER A 178 -1.49 -5.73 15.03
N ASP A 179 -0.24 -6.14 15.18
CA ASP A 179 0.39 -7.20 14.41
C ASP A 179 1.67 -7.70 15.12
N ASP A 180 2.41 -8.61 14.49
CA ASP A 180 3.66 -9.19 15.00
C ASP A 180 4.73 -8.14 15.35
N GLU A 181 4.73 -6.99 14.68
CA GLU A 181 5.76 -5.95 14.78
C GLU A 181 5.37 -4.76 15.64
N GLY A 182 4.11 -4.64 16.06
CA GLY A 182 3.72 -3.48 16.84
C GLY A 182 2.26 -3.47 17.30
N TRP A 183 2.04 -2.77 18.41
CA TRP A 183 0.72 -2.41 18.94
C TRP A 183 0.56 -0.89 18.88
N ARG A 184 -0.45 -0.37 18.19
CA ARG A 184 -0.50 1.04 17.80
C ARG A 184 -1.57 1.89 18.46
N ILE A 185 -2.42 1.33 19.31
CA ILE A 185 -3.48 2.07 20.00
C ILE A 185 -3.34 1.96 21.51
N GLU A 186 -3.42 3.09 22.20
CA GLU A 186 -3.44 3.15 23.66
C GLU A 186 -4.66 2.42 24.24
N ILE A 187 -4.39 1.53 25.18
CA ILE A 187 -5.39 0.89 26.05
C ILE A 187 -5.07 1.28 27.49
N LYS A 188 -5.84 2.23 28.03
CA LYS A 188 -5.54 2.84 29.34
C LYS A 188 -5.54 1.83 30.49
N SER A 189 -6.36 0.78 30.42
CA SER A 189 -6.35 -0.33 31.38
C SER A 189 -5.14 -1.24 31.25
N HIS A 190 -4.44 -1.20 30.09
CA HIS A 190 -3.27 -2.04 29.78
C HIS A 190 -2.17 -1.22 29.11
N PRO A 191 -1.52 -0.28 29.82
CA PRO A 191 -0.57 0.68 29.22
C PRO A 191 0.68 0.01 28.64
N ASP A 192 1.07 -1.15 29.14
CA ASP A 192 2.21 -1.94 28.65
C ASP A 192 2.03 -2.37 27.17
N LEU A 193 0.80 -2.48 26.67
CA LEU A 193 0.55 -2.80 25.26
C LEU A 193 1.18 -1.75 24.32
N THR A 194 1.19 -0.49 24.71
CA THR A 194 1.79 0.60 23.93
C THR A 194 3.16 1.02 24.42
N GLU A 195 3.38 1.13 25.74
CA GLU A 195 4.67 1.53 26.31
C GLU A 195 5.80 0.57 25.92
N VAL A 196 5.48 -0.71 25.83
CA VAL A 196 6.39 -1.78 25.42
C VAL A 196 6.12 -2.23 23.99
N GLY A 197 4.88 -2.63 23.70
CA GLY A 197 4.49 -3.19 22.40
C GLY A 197 4.40 -2.16 21.25
N GLY A 198 4.37 -0.86 21.58
CA GLY A 198 4.48 0.21 20.58
C GLY A 198 5.84 0.28 19.88
N TYR A 199 6.85 -0.45 20.39
CA TYR A 199 8.23 -0.35 19.92
C TYR A 199 8.86 -1.72 19.67
N ARG A 200 9.82 -1.75 18.71
CA ARG A 200 10.66 -2.91 18.41
C ARG A 200 12.13 -2.50 18.27
N GLY A 201 13.02 -3.49 18.20
CA GLY A 201 14.46 -3.27 18.05
C GLY A 201 15.17 -3.08 19.37
N VAL A 202 16.22 -2.22 19.41
CA VAL A 202 17.09 -2.07 20.59
C VAL A 202 16.32 -1.69 21.85
N GLY A 203 16.48 -2.46 22.91
CA GLY A 203 15.82 -2.24 24.19
C GLY A 203 14.34 -2.64 24.25
N SER A 204 13.81 -3.27 23.20
CA SER A 204 12.46 -3.81 23.15
C SER A 204 12.46 -5.33 23.21
N PRO A 205 11.45 -5.98 23.86
CA PRO A 205 11.29 -7.43 23.78
C PRO A 205 10.89 -7.90 22.36
N VAL A 206 10.42 -7.00 21.52
CA VAL A 206 10.09 -7.27 20.10
C VAL A 206 11.32 -6.99 19.25
N ALA A 207 11.84 -8.02 18.57
CA ALA A 207 12.99 -7.86 17.68
C ALA A 207 12.63 -7.06 16.43
N ALA A 208 13.61 -6.34 15.86
CA ALA A 208 13.43 -5.67 14.57
C ALA A 208 13.40 -6.72 13.44
N ARG A 209 12.26 -6.87 12.79
CA ARG A 209 12.12 -7.70 11.59
C ARG A 209 12.30 -6.87 10.31
N TYR A 210 11.77 -5.66 10.34
CA TYR A 210 11.83 -4.69 9.25
C TYR A 210 12.53 -3.42 9.74
N GLY A 211 13.23 -2.74 8.85
CA GLY A 211 14.03 -1.56 9.16
C GLY A 211 15.41 -1.90 9.74
N LYS A 212 15.99 -0.94 10.48
CA LYS A 212 17.32 -1.08 11.06
C LYS A 212 17.24 -1.82 12.39
N TRP A 213 18.11 -2.81 12.58
CA TRP A 213 18.13 -3.67 13.76
C TRP A 213 18.78 -3.01 14.98
N ASP A 214 19.64 -2.02 14.75
CA ASP A 214 20.42 -1.27 15.77
C ASP A 214 19.70 -0.03 16.29
N GLU A 215 18.45 0.18 15.87
CA GLU A 215 17.59 1.29 16.31
C GLU A 215 16.37 0.78 17.08
N ARG A 216 15.87 1.61 18.01
CA ARG A 216 14.55 1.45 18.59
C ARG A 216 13.54 2.16 17.69
N TYR A 217 12.62 1.42 17.11
CA TYR A 217 11.64 1.94 16.15
C TYR A 217 10.22 1.69 16.60
N GLY A 218 9.33 2.65 16.37
CA GLY A 218 7.89 2.51 16.60
C GLY A 218 7.24 3.81 17.06
N GLY A 219 6.06 3.66 17.61
CA GLY A 219 5.18 4.70 18.11
C GLY A 219 3.78 4.12 18.32
N PHE A 220 2.89 4.92 18.85
CA PHE A 220 1.49 4.56 19.03
C PHE A 220 0.63 5.83 19.05
N TYR A 221 -0.66 5.65 18.88
CA TYR A 221 -1.64 6.73 19.03
C TYR A 221 -2.23 6.69 20.44
N THR A 222 -2.29 7.84 21.12
CA THR A 222 -3.16 7.97 22.28
C THR A 222 -4.62 7.90 21.82
N GLN A 223 -5.53 7.62 22.73
CA GLN A 223 -6.96 7.60 22.41
C GLN A 223 -7.44 8.97 21.90
N GLU A 224 -6.88 10.05 22.43
CA GLU A 224 -7.16 11.42 21.98
C GLU A 224 -6.70 11.66 20.55
N GLN A 225 -5.48 11.24 20.20
CA GLN A 225 -4.97 11.33 18.83
C GLN A 225 -5.79 10.48 17.85
N MET A 226 -6.25 9.31 18.30
CA MET A 226 -7.10 8.47 17.46
C MET A 226 -8.50 9.09 17.26
N ARG A 227 -9.08 9.70 18.30
CA ARG A 227 -10.34 10.47 18.13
C ARG A 227 -10.15 11.63 17.17
N GLU A 228 -9.04 12.34 17.23
CA GLU A 228 -8.69 13.41 16.27
C GLU A 228 -8.64 12.89 14.82
N ILE A 229 -8.02 11.71 14.58
CA ILE A 229 -8.03 11.05 13.25
C ILE A 229 -9.45 10.70 12.83
N VAL A 230 -10.23 10.12 13.71
CA VAL A 230 -11.63 9.72 13.45
C VAL A 230 -12.51 10.92 13.11
N GLU A 231 -12.41 12.01 13.86
CA GLU A 231 -13.15 13.26 13.60
C GLU A 231 -12.73 13.89 12.27
N TYR A 232 -11.41 13.92 11.98
CA TYR A 232 -10.89 14.41 10.72
C TYR A 232 -11.40 13.59 9.52
N ALA A 233 -11.46 12.28 9.66
CA ALA A 233 -12.00 11.37 8.65
C ALA A 233 -13.51 11.55 8.44
N ALA A 234 -14.27 11.75 9.53
CA ALA A 234 -15.74 11.88 9.48
C ALA A 234 -16.19 13.08 8.66
N VAL A 235 -15.54 14.24 8.80
CA VAL A 235 -15.81 15.44 7.98
C VAL A 235 -15.56 15.19 6.49
N ARG A 236 -14.71 14.21 6.17
CA ARG A 236 -14.32 13.77 4.83
C ARG A 236 -15.12 12.56 4.32
N ASN A 237 -16.24 12.28 4.98
CA ASN A 237 -17.11 11.13 4.70
C ASN A 237 -16.37 9.77 4.76
N ILE A 238 -15.35 9.66 5.61
CA ILE A 238 -14.59 8.42 5.79
C ILE A 238 -14.87 7.86 7.20
N GLU A 239 -15.43 6.65 7.25
CA GLU A 239 -15.57 5.86 8.47
C GLU A 239 -14.27 5.11 8.76
N VAL A 240 -13.74 5.27 9.96
CA VAL A 240 -12.53 4.54 10.41
C VAL A 240 -12.95 3.25 11.10
N ILE A 241 -12.52 2.11 10.56
CA ILE A 241 -12.78 0.76 11.09
C ILE A 241 -11.48 0.25 11.71
N PRO A 242 -11.40 0.10 13.04
CA PRO A 242 -10.20 -0.41 13.69
C PRO A 242 -10.07 -1.91 13.53
N GLU A 243 -8.83 -2.40 13.43
CA GLU A 243 -8.48 -3.81 13.49
C GLU A 243 -7.56 -4.10 14.66
N ILE A 244 -7.93 -5.14 15.44
CA ILE A 244 -7.04 -5.87 16.33
C ILE A 244 -6.97 -7.30 15.81
N ASP A 245 -5.83 -7.67 15.28
CA ASP A 245 -5.67 -8.97 14.63
C ASP A 245 -5.47 -10.10 15.63
N LEU A 246 -6.33 -11.13 15.53
CA LEU A 246 -6.49 -12.22 16.48
C LEU A 246 -6.93 -13.51 15.75
N PRO A 247 -6.65 -14.69 16.31
CA PRO A 247 -5.70 -15.02 17.38
C PRO A 247 -4.28 -15.19 16.85
N GLY A 248 -4.10 -15.15 15.52
CA GLY A 248 -2.82 -15.07 14.81
C GLY A 248 -2.18 -13.70 14.98
N HIS A 249 -1.10 -13.42 14.27
CA HIS A 249 -0.43 -12.13 14.26
C HIS A 249 -0.22 -11.49 15.64
N SER A 250 -0.08 -12.36 16.67
CA SER A 250 -0.01 -11.99 18.08
C SER A 250 1.41 -12.02 18.63
N HIS A 251 2.46 -12.00 17.79
CA HIS A 251 3.84 -12.09 18.27
C HIS A 251 4.22 -10.90 19.16
N ASN A 252 3.87 -9.67 18.75
CA ASN A 252 4.10 -8.49 19.58
C ASN A 252 3.38 -8.64 20.94
N LEU A 253 2.10 -8.96 20.91
CA LEU A 253 1.29 -9.16 22.12
C LEU A 253 1.87 -10.27 23.00
N ALA A 254 2.34 -11.37 22.42
CA ALA A 254 2.97 -12.48 23.16
C ALA A 254 4.32 -12.10 23.78
N ARG A 255 5.03 -11.14 23.21
CA ARG A 255 6.29 -10.60 23.79
C ARG A 255 6.03 -9.67 24.95
N VAL A 256 4.93 -8.92 24.92
CA VAL A 256 4.50 -8.05 26.02
C VAL A 256 3.81 -8.87 27.12
N ARG A 257 2.98 -9.82 26.74
CA ARG A 257 2.11 -10.65 27.59
C ARG A 257 2.29 -12.14 27.28
N PRO A 258 3.41 -12.77 27.70
CA PRO A 258 3.67 -14.19 27.38
C PRO A 258 2.59 -15.15 27.89
N GLU A 259 1.82 -14.75 28.89
CA GLU A 259 0.72 -15.52 29.45
C GLU A 259 -0.43 -15.78 28.52
N ILE A 260 -0.54 -15.03 27.40
CA ILE A 260 -1.59 -15.29 26.39
C ILE A 260 -1.39 -16.61 25.64
N LEU A 261 -0.15 -17.12 25.62
CA LEU A 261 0.21 -18.33 24.89
C LEU A 261 -0.21 -19.61 25.64
N CYS A 262 -0.23 -20.73 24.93
CA CYS A 262 -0.49 -22.05 25.50
C CYS A 262 0.61 -22.48 26.48
N ASN A 263 0.23 -22.99 27.66
CA ASN A 263 1.13 -23.55 28.68
C ASN A 263 1.22 -25.06 28.53
N TYR A 264 1.98 -25.61 27.61
CA TYR A 264 1.98 -27.04 27.40
C TYR A 264 3.36 -27.70 27.29
N THR A 265 4.42 -26.98 27.01
CA THR A 265 5.73 -27.61 26.85
C THR A 265 6.83 -26.73 27.44
N PRO A 266 7.54 -27.24 28.48
CA PRO A 266 8.77 -26.58 28.91
C PRO A 266 9.76 -26.52 27.75
N GLY A 267 10.15 -25.32 27.33
CA GLY A 267 11.13 -25.09 26.28
C GLY A 267 10.60 -24.63 24.92
N LEU A 268 9.29 -24.56 24.69
CA LEU A 268 8.79 -23.74 23.56
C LEU A 268 9.00 -22.27 23.91
N LYS A 269 10.12 -21.75 23.43
CA LYS A 269 10.39 -20.31 23.50
C LYS A 269 9.55 -19.63 22.43
N ALA A 270 8.97 -18.48 22.75
CA ALA A 270 8.52 -17.53 21.74
C ALA A 270 9.74 -17.26 20.86
N SER A 271 9.63 -17.40 19.54
CA SER A 271 10.77 -17.22 18.66
C SER A 271 11.14 -15.74 18.54
N ASP A 272 12.40 -15.48 18.26
CA ASP A 272 12.91 -14.13 18.05
C ASP A 272 12.75 -13.70 16.59
N GLY A 273 11.60 -13.77 16.04
CA GLY A 273 11.35 -13.43 14.64
C GLY A 273 9.88 -13.67 14.29
N TYR A 274 9.59 -13.64 13.02
CA TYR A 274 8.24 -13.99 12.55
C TYR A 274 7.93 -15.42 12.90
N ASP A 275 7.03 -15.58 13.84
CA ASP A 275 6.64 -16.89 14.33
C ASP A 275 5.13 -17.04 14.31
N THR A 276 4.64 -17.69 13.26
CA THR A 276 3.23 -18.07 13.14
C THR A 276 2.73 -18.93 14.31
N ARG A 277 3.63 -19.37 15.22
CA ARG A 277 3.29 -20.06 16.46
C ARG A 277 2.91 -19.13 17.61
N SER A 278 3.12 -17.83 17.49
CA SER A 278 2.69 -16.82 18.47
C SER A 278 1.19 -16.57 18.35
N VAL A 279 0.40 -17.61 18.62
CA VAL A 279 -1.05 -17.61 18.52
C VAL A 279 -1.64 -17.67 19.93
N MET A 280 -2.65 -16.84 20.22
CA MET A 280 -3.32 -16.83 21.53
C MET A 280 -3.90 -18.21 21.89
N CYS A 281 -3.78 -18.58 23.15
CA CYS A 281 -4.44 -19.77 23.66
C CYS A 281 -5.96 -19.57 23.72
N VAL A 282 -6.72 -20.37 22.99
CA VAL A 282 -8.17 -20.22 22.88
C VAL A 282 -8.92 -20.76 24.10
N ALA A 283 -8.25 -21.51 24.99
CA ALA A 283 -8.85 -22.08 26.21
C ALA A 283 -8.74 -21.17 27.44
N LYS A 284 -7.85 -20.17 27.42
CA LYS A 284 -7.63 -19.32 28.60
C LYS A 284 -8.70 -18.24 28.72
N GLN A 285 -9.46 -18.25 29.83
CA GLN A 285 -10.45 -17.21 30.11
C GLN A 285 -9.80 -15.82 30.22
N SER A 286 -8.61 -15.72 30.82
CA SER A 286 -7.87 -14.45 30.94
C SER A 286 -7.57 -13.73 29.59
N ASN A 287 -7.49 -14.49 28.50
CA ASN A 287 -7.35 -13.88 27.19
C ASN A 287 -8.62 -13.14 26.76
N TYR A 288 -9.77 -13.71 27.04
CA TYR A 288 -11.06 -13.07 26.74
C TYR A 288 -11.34 -11.89 27.66
N ASP A 289 -10.88 -11.95 28.92
CA ASP A 289 -10.99 -10.83 29.87
C ASP A 289 -10.13 -9.65 29.39
N LEU A 290 -8.90 -9.92 28.92
CA LEU A 290 -8.04 -8.92 28.28
C LEU A 290 -8.70 -8.32 27.02
N LEU A 291 -9.29 -9.16 26.18
CA LEU A 291 -9.95 -8.71 24.96
C LEU A 291 -11.22 -7.92 25.26
N ASP A 292 -11.95 -8.25 26.32
CA ASP A 292 -13.11 -7.45 26.76
C ASP A 292 -12.70 -6.04 27.16
N ASP A 293 -11.63 -5.88 27.93
CA ASP A 293 -11.07 -4.57 28.28
C ASP A 293 -10.63 -3.78 27.05
N ILE A 294 -9.93 -4.42 26.11
CA ILE A 294 -9.47 -3.80 24.85
C ILE A 294 -10.67 -3.31 24.02
N PHE A 295 -11.64 -4.16 23.74
CA PHE A 295 -12.77 -3.80 22.88
C PHE A 295 -13.75 -2.82 23.55
N ARG A 296 -13.83 -2.81 24.88
CA ARG A 296 -14.55 -1.77 25.62
C ARG A 296 -13.97 -0.39 25.31
N GLU A 297 -12.65 -0.22 25.45
CA GLU A 297 -12.00 1.07 25.20
C GLU A 297 -12.02 1.45 23.73
N LEU A 298 -11.85 0.50 22.81
CA LEU A 298 -11.99 0.77 21.38
C LEU A 298 -13.40 1.22 21.00
N ALA A 299 -14.42 0.66 21.64
CA ALA A 299 -15.81 1.06 21.37
C ALA A 299 -16.09 2.53 21.74
N ASP A 300 -15.38 3.07 22.72
CA ASP A 300 -15.47 4.48 23.13
C ASP A 300 -14.71 5.42 22.18
N VAL A 301 -13.64 4.92 21.54
CA VAL A 301 -12.79 5.70 20.62
C VAL A 301 -13.39 5.75 19.22
N PHE A 302 -13.92 4.63 18.74
CA PHE A 302 -14.40 4.50 17.36
C PHE A 302 -15.92 4.50 17.27
N PRO A 303 -16.56 5.50 16.65
CA PRO A 303 -18.00 5.54 16.44
C PRO A 303 -18.49 4.50 15.42
N SER A 304 -17.60 3.95 14.59
CA SER A 304 -17.93 2.86 13.66
C SER A 304 -18.67 1.73 14.36
N LYS A 305 -19.69 1.19 13.68
CA LYS A 305 -20.36 -0.04 14.14
C LYS A 305 -19.57 -1.32 13.87
N TRP A 306 -18.50 -1.22 13.10
CA TRP A 306 -17.68 -2.32 12.67
C TRP A 306 -16.33 -2.29 13.37
N VAL A 307 -15.87 -3.46 13.80
CA VAL A 307 -14.54 -3.68 14.37
C VAL A 307 -13.97 -4.94 13.75
N HIS A 308 -12.81 -4.84 13.13
CA HIS A 308 -12.14 -6.00 12.55
C HIS A 308 -11.35 -6.74 13.63
N ILE A 309 -11.53 -8.06 13.71
CA ILE A 309 -10.95 -8.93 14.73
C ILE A 309 -10.01 -10.00 14.14
N GLY A 310 -9.49 -9.77 12.94
CA GLY A 310 -8.51 -10.61 12.28
C GLY A 310 -9.05 -11.96 11.81
N GLY A 311 -8.30 -13.02 12.07
CA GLY A 311 -8.68 -14.41 11.78
C GLY A 311 -7.90 -15.05 10.65
N ASP A 312 -6.84 -14.44 10.17
CA ASP A 312 -5.98 -14.95 9.12
C ASP A 312 -4.75 -15.70 9.67
N GLU A 313 -4.16 -16.51 8.82
CA GLU A 313 -2.89 -17.22 8.96
C GLU A 313 -2.68 -17.97 10.30
N VAL A 314 -3.74 -18.43 10.95
CA VAL A 314 -3.71 -19.04 12.27
C VAL A 314 -3.05 -20.41 12.25
N ASN A 315 -1.91 -20.53 12.93
CA ASN A 315 -1.20 -21.80 13.11
C ASN A 315 -1.74 -22.58 14.30
N THR A 316 -2.54 -23.59 14.04
CA THR A 316 -3.20 -24.42 15.08
C THR A 316 -2.29 -25.44 15.77
N SER A 317 -1.02 -25.55 15.37
CA SER A 317 -0.10 -26.59 15.85
C SER A 317 0.11 -26.55 17.38
N GLN A 318 0.02 -25.38 17.99
CA GLN A 318 0.14 -25.21 19.43
C GLN A 318 -1.10 -25.70 20.17
N TRP A 319 -2.28 -25.41 19.66
CA TRP A 319 -3.55 -25.86 20.25
C TRP A 319 -3.66 -27.38 20.27
N SER A 320 -3.18 -28.08 19.24
CA SER A 320 -3.17 -29.52 19.13
C SER A 320 -2.31 -30.20 20.21
N ARG A 321 -1.37 -29.49 20.84
CA ARG A 321 -0.49 -29.96 21.90
C ARG A 321 -0.93 -29.52 23.30
N CYS A 322 -1.62 -28.38 23.39
CA CYS A 322 -2.03 -27.76 24.64
C CYS A 322 -3.08 -28.61 25.38
N PRO A 323 -2.85 -28.97 26.63
CA PRO A 323 -3.84 -29.72 27.44
C PRO A 323 -5.16 -28.97 27.59
N ASP A 324 -5.10 -27.65 27.82
CA ASP A 324 -6.29 -26.81 28.04
C ASP A 324 -7.14 -26.70 26.77
N CYS A 325 -6.49 -26.53 25.60
CA CYS A 325 -7.19 -26.52 24.30
C CYS A 325 -7.82 -27.89 24.00
N LYS A 326 -7.14 -29.00 24.36
CA LYS A 326 -7.70 -30.36 24.25
C LYS A 326 -8.91 -30.57 25.16
N ALA A 327 -8.84 -30.08 26.41
CA ALA A 327 -9.95 -30.14 27.33
C ALA A 327 -11.15 -29.31 26.83
N LEU A 328 -10.90 -28.12 26.28
CA LEU A 328 -11.92 -27.30 25.64
C LEU A 328 -12.57 -28.02 24.44
N MET A 329 -11.79 -28.60 23.55
CA MET A 329 -12.33 -29.37 22.42
C MET A 329 -13.21 -30.51 22.88
N ALA A 330 -12.78 -31.24 23.94
CA ALA A 330 -13.55 -32.35 24.49
C ALA A 330 -14.87 -31.88 25.15
N SER A 331 -14.84 -30.77 25.90
CA SER A 331 -16.04 -30.23 26.58
C SER A 331 -17.07 -29.66 25.61
N GLU A 332 -16.61 -29.02 24.51
CA GLU A 332 -17.46 -28.44 23.48
C GLU A 332 -17.85 -29.45 22.40
N GLY A 333 -17.25 -30.63 22.37
CA GLY A 333 -17.48 -31.66 21.35
C GLY A 333 -17.05 -31.22 19.94
N ILE A 334 -15.97 -30.38 19.82
CA ILE A 334 -15.48 -29.87 18.57
C ILE A 334 -14.07 -30.40 18.27
N GLY A 335 -13.73 -30.45 16.97
CA GLY A 335 -12.37 -30.75 16.51
C GLY A 335 -11.53 -29.49 16.38
N ILE A 336 -10.23 -29.70 16.11
CA ILE A 336 -9.24 -28.62 15.93
C ILE A 336 -9.62 -27.66 14.81
N GLU A 337 -10.28 -28.14 13.76
CA GLU A 337 -10.74 -27.37 12.60
C GLU A 337 -11.82 -26.34 12.95
N LYS A 338 -12.55 -26.53 14.06
CA LYS A 338 -13.57 -25.60 14.55
C LYS A 338 -13.10 -24.68 15.68
N LEU A 339 -11.90 -24.93 16.20
CA LEU A 339 -11.42 -24.23 17.39
C LEU A 339 -11.16 -22.75 17.13
N GLN A 340 -10.71 -22.40 15.92
CA GLN A 340 -10.55 -21.02 15.49
C GLN A 340 -11.89 -20.29 15.45
N GLU A 341 -12.91 -20.88 14.82
CA GLU A 341 -14.24 -20.27 14.77
C GLU A 341 -14.90 -20.16 16.14
N HIS A 342 -14.64 -21.14 17.04
CA HIS A 342 -15.07 -21.05 18.45
C HIS A 342 -14.48 -19.81 19.11
N PHE A 343 -13.16 -19.54 18.92
CA PHE A 343 -12.51 -18.33 19.42
C PHE A 343 -13.13 -17.08 18.82
N MET A 344 -13.22 -17.00 17.48
CA MET A 344 -13.76 -15.85 16.76
C MET A 344 -15.20 -15.53 17.18
N ASN A 345 -16.05 -16.55 17.38
CA ASN A 345 -17.42 -16.37 17.85
C ASN A 345 -17.47 -15.83 19.30
N ARG A 346 -16.55 -16.22 20.16
CA ARG A 346 -16.46 -15.66 21.52
C ARG A 346 -16.02 -14.19 21.48
N VAL A 347 -15.03 -13.84 20.65
CA VAL A 347 -14.59 -12.45 20.47
C VAL A 347 -15.70 -11.62 19.83
N ALA A 348 -16.40 -12.16 18.83
CA ALA A 348 -17.56 -11.51 18.22
C ALA A 348 -18.67 -11.18 19.24
N LYS A 349 -18.88 -12.07 20.23
CA LYS A 349 -19.82 -11.82 21.35
C LYS A 349 -19.33 -10.68 22.24
N ILE A 350 -18.02 -10.63 22.57
CA ILE A 350 -17.43 -9.53 23.34
C ILE A 350 -17.66 -8.20 22.60
N VAL A 351 -17.29 -8.13 21.33
CA VAL A 351 -17.50 -6.97 20.47
C VAL A 351 -18.98 -6.55 20.44
N GLY A 352 -19.89 -7.55 20.37
CA GLY A 352 -21.34 -7.35 20.39
C GLY A 352 -21.87 -6.73 21.69
N ASN A 353 -21.24 -7.00 22.84
CA ASN A 353 -21.63 -6.40 24.14
C ASN A 353 -21.49 -4.88 24.12
N TYR A 354 -20.63 -4.32 23.28
CA TYR A 354 -20.40 -2.89 23.10
C TYR A 354 -21.15 -2.29 21.89
N GLY A 355 -22.14 -3.02 21.35
CA GLY A 355 -22.97 -2.55 20.23
C GLY A 355 -22.24 -2.53 18.88
N LYS A 356 -21.12 -3.24 18.76
CA LYS A 356 -20.34 -3.35 17.53
C LYS A 356 -20.60 -4.67 16.81
N HIS A 357 -20.27 -4.73 15.54
CA HIS A 357 -20.32 -5.93 14.71
C HIS A 357 -18.91 -6.35 14.31
N PRO A 358 -18.59 -7.65 14.34
CA PRO A 358 -17.27 -8.12 13.97
C PRO A 358 -17.08 -8.08 12.44
N CYS A 359 -15.87 -7.70 12.02
CA CYS A 359 -15.33 -7.96 10.68
C CYS A 359 -14.21 -8.98 10.82
N VAL A 360 -14.02 -9.85 9.82
CA VAL A 360 -13.01 -10.91 9.86
C VAL A 360 -12.41 -11.16 8.49
N TRP A 361 -11.18 -11.66 8.45
CA TRP A 361 -10.60 -12.24 7.26
C TRP A 361 -11.32 -13.56 6.90
N ASN A 362 -11.38 -13.89 5.62
CA ASN A 362 -12.17 -15.04 5.12
C ASN A 362 -11.73 -16.40 5.70
N GLU A 363 -10.53 -16.51 6.23
CA GLU A 363 -10.06 -17.75 6.85
C GLU A 363 -10.82 -18.11 8.14
N ALA A 364 -11.35 -17.10 8.82
CA ALA A 364 -12.15 -17.29 10.03
C ALA A 364 -13.49 -18.04 9.80
N MET A 365 -13.90 -18.25 8.55
CA MET A 365 -15.14 -18.93 8.19
C MET A 365 -14.96 -20.36 7.64
N LYS A 366 -13.74 -20.92 7.70
CA LYS A 366 -13.39 -22.19 7.03
C LYS A 366 -14.20 -23.40 7.52
N ALA A 367 -14.56 -23.47 8.79
CA ALA A 367 -15.31 -24.59 9.37
C ALA A 367 -16.86 -24.43 9.31
N GLY A 368 -17.35 -23.27 8.89
CA GLY A 368 -18.78 -23.03 8.60
C GLY A 368 -19.65 -22.76 9.82
N THR A 369 -19.08 -22.43 10.98
CA THR A 369 -19.80 -22.12 12.22
C THR A 369 -19.67 -20.67 12.69
N LEU A 370 -19.02 -19.81 11.89
CA LEU A 370 -18.88 -18.40 12.19
C LEU A 370 -20.25 -17.70 12.24
N THR A 371 -20.42 -16.78 13.20
CA THR A 371 -21.65 -16.00 13.33
C THR A 371 -21.98 -15.22 12.06
N LYS A 372 -23.26 -15.26 11.64
CA LYS A 372 -23.73 -14.53 10.44
C LYS A 372 -23.81 -13.01 10.63
N SER A 373 -23.58 -12.49 11.84
CA SER A 373 -23.43 -11.06 12.08
C SER A 373 -22.07 -10.52 11.62
N ALA A 374 -21.10 -11.40 11.33
CA ALA A 374 -19.78 -11.02 10.85
C ALA A 374 -19.84 -10.53 9.40
N GLN A 375 -19.03 -9.50 9.11
CA GLN A 375 -18.68 -9.09 7.75
C GLN A 375 -17.35 -9.72 7.36
N VAL A 376 -17.29 -10.38 6.20
CA VAL A 376 -16.13 -11.15 5.76
C VAL A 376 -15.34 -10.38 4.71
N TYR A 377 -14.04 -10.26 4.92
CA TYR A 377 -13.10 -9.63 3.99
C TYR A 377 -12.35 -10.73 3.24
N GLY A 378 -12.66 -10.86 1.94
CA GLY A 378 -12.10 -11.91 1.10
C GLY A 378 -10.79 -11.51 0.46
N TRP A 379 -9.66 -11.94 1.01
CA TRP A 379 -8.33 -11.58 0.52
C TRP A 379 -7.58 -12.70 -0.22
N GLU A 380 -7.78 -13.97 0.18
CA GLU A 380 -7.01 -15.09 -0.36
C GLU A 380 -7.22 -15.27 -1.88
N SER A 381 -8.45 -15.11 -2.34
CA SER A 381 -8.80 -15.29 -3.75
C SER A 381 -10.21 -14.81 -4.07
N VAL A 382 -10.53 -14.66 -5.35
CA VAL A 382 -11.91 -14.41 -5.82
C VAL A 382 -12.85 -15.55 -5.38
N ALA A 383 -12.38 -16.81 -5.39
CA ALA A 383 -13.17 -17.95 -4.95
C ALA A 383 -13.53 -17.86 -3.45
N ALA A 384 -12.61 -17.36 -2.60
CA ALA A 384 -12.89 -17.12 -1.19
C ALA A 384 -13.95 -16.02 -0.99
N CYS A 385 -13.89 -14.93 -1.75
CA CYS A 385 -14.92 -13.89 -1.76
C CYS A 385 -16.30 -14.45 -2.14
N ARG A 386 -16.36 -15.20 -3.22
CA ARG A 386 -17.59 -15.83 -3.71
C ARG A 386 -18.18 -16.83 -2.71
N LYS A 387 -17.30 -17.63 -2.07
CA LYS A 387 -17.73 -18.55 -1.00
C LYS A 387 -18.37 -17.79 0.15
N ALA A 388 -17.76 -16.71 0.63
CA ALA A 388 -18.33 -15.89 1.71
C ALA A 388 -19.70 -15.31 1.31
N ALA A 389 -19.80 -14.75 0.10
CA ALA A 389 -21.05 -14.19 -0.42
C ALA A 389 -22.15 -15.26 -0.61
N ALA A 390 -21.80 -16.43 -1.14
CA ALA A 390 -22.72 -17.56 -1.32
C ALA A 390 -23.24 -18.12 0.00
N GLU A 391 -22.43 -18.08 1.06
CA GLU A 391 -22.83 -18.46 2.42
C GLU A 391 -23.67 -17.37 3.14
N GLY A 392 -23.91 -16.22 2.47
CA GLY A 392 -24.78 -15.14 2.96
C GLY A 392 -24.11 -14.19 3.95
N TYR A 393 -22.76 -14.16 4.03
CA TYR A 393 -22.04 -13.13 4.78
C TYR A 393 -22.01 -11.82 3.98
N LYS A 394 -22.16 -10.69 4.67
CA LYS A 394 -21.76 -9.39 4.07
C LYS A 394 -20.29 -9.48 3.69
N THR A 395 -19.99 -9.32 2.41
CA THR A 395 -18.66 -9.59 1.87
C THR A 395 -18.02 -8.33 1.30
N VAL A 396 -16.83 -8.02 1.77
CA VAL A 396 -15.91 -7.05 1.16
C VAL A 396 -14.97 -7.82 0.23
N VAL A 397 -14.96 -7.46 -1.04
CA VAL A 397 -14.15 -8.14 -2.07
C VAL A 397 -12.80 -7.44 -2.18
N MET A 398 -11.71 -8.16 -1.83
CA MET A 398 -10.36 -7.62 -1.84
C MET A 398 -9.26 -8.66 -2.13
N PRO A 399 -9.44 -9.57 -3.13
CA PRO A 399 -8.42 -10.58 -3.41
C PRO A 399 -7.06 -9.95 -3.69
N GLY A 400 -6.01 -10.43 -3.01
CA GLY A 400 -4.68 -9.85 -3.03
C GLY A 400 -4.08 -9.70 -4.42
N ALA A 401 -4.40 -10.63 -5.33
CA ALA A 401 -3.97 -10.58 -6.74
C ALA A 401 -4.51 -9.37 -7.54
N TYR A 402 -5.45 -8.59 -6.98
CA TYR A 402 -6.06 -7.42 -7.60
C TYR A 402 -5.93 -6.15 -6.74
N PHE A 403 -5.97 -6.30 -5.39
CA PHE A 403 -6.19 -5.15 -4.50
C PHE A 403 -5.14 -5.00 -3.40
N TYR A 404 -4.09 -5.83 -3.34
CA TYR A 404 -2.96 -5.60 -2.44
C TYR A 404 -1.95 -4.67 -3.11
N PHE A 405 -1.96 -3.39 -2.70
CA PHE A 405 -1.15 -2.34 -3.34
C PHE A 405 0.28 -2.25 -2.81
N ASP A 406 0.66 -3.12 -1.89
CA ASP A 406 2.03 -3.44 -1.52
C ASP A 406 2.71 -4.39 -2.53
N MET A 407 1.94 -5.03 -3.42
CA MET A 407 2.50 -5.80 -4.53
C MET A 407 3.21 -4.90 -5.55
N ARG A 408 4.37 -5.32 -6.02
CA ARG A 408 5.14 -4.59 -7.03
C ARG A 408 4.38 -4.46 -8.35
N GLN A 409 4.63 -3.37 -9.04
CA GLN A 409 3.92 -3.05 -10.28
C GLN A 409 4.62 -3.62 -11.51
N THR A 410 5.92 -3.88 -11.44
CA THR A 410 6.71 -4.62 -12.44
C THR A 410 7.77 -5.49 -11.75
N GLN A 411 8.43 -6.36 -12.53
CA GLN A 411 9.52 -7.22 -12.04
C GLN A 411 10.72 -6.45 -11.48
N ARG A 412 10.86 -5.16 -11.79
CA ARG A 412 12.03 -4.34 -11.45
C ARG A 412 11.75 -3.33 -10.35
N GLU A 413 10.49 -3.13 -9.99
CA GLU A 413 10.09 -2.19 -8.95
C GLU A 413 10.07 -2.86 -7.57
N PRO A 414 10.26 -2.07 -6.51
CA PRO A 414 10.09 -2.58 -5.16
C PRO A 414 8.63 -2.98 -4.90
N GLY A 415 8.42 -3.84 -3.92
CA GLY A 415 7.12 -4.38 -3.55
C GLY A 415 7.15 -5.89 -3.39
N HIS A 416 6.11 -6.43 -2.78
CA HIS A 416 5.89 -7.87 -2.70
C HIS A 416 5.46 -8.45 -4.06
N ASP A 417 5.56 -9.79 -4.24
CA ASP A 417 5.13 -10.46 -5.49
C ASP A 417 4.43 -11.80 -5.24
N TRP A 418 4.12 -12.10 -3.98
CA TRP A 418 3.56 -13.39 -3.60
C TRP A 418 2.12 -13.58 -4.13
N ALA A 419 1.31 -12.51 -4.21
CA ALA A 419 -0.05 -12.59 -4.75
C ALA A 419 -0.08 -12.37 -6.27
N ALA A 420 0.58 -11.33 -6.76
CA ALA A 420 0.68 -10.99 -8.18
C ALA A 420 1.69 -9.85 -8.41
N ILE A 421 1.97 -9.56 -9.67
CA ILE A 421 2.68 -8.35 -10.11
C ILE A 421 1.72 -7.60 -11.02
N PHE A 422 1.32 -6.37 -10.64
CA PHE A 422 0.29 -5.66 -11.40
C PHE A 422 0.33 -4.15 -11.18
N ASP A 423 -0.06 -3.41 -12.20
CA ASP A 423 -0.26 -1.97 -12.17
C ASP A 423 -1.77 -1.60 -12.07
N ALA A 424 -2.11 -0.33 -12.26
CA ALA A 424 -3.48 0.18 -12.15
C ALA A 424 -4.47 -0.45 -13.14
N LYS A 425 -4.00 -1.09 -14.22
CA LYS A 425 -4.89 -1.80 -15.16
C LYS A 425 -5.63 -2.95 -14.51
N LYS A 426 -4.96 -3.65 -13.58
CA LYS A 426 -5.49 -4.85 -12.95
C LYS A 426 -6.71 -4.58 -12.08
N PRO A 427 -6.67 -3.67 -11.07
CA PRO A 427 -7.86 -3.33 -10.29
C PRO A 427 -8.95 -2.67 -11.14
N LEU A 428 -8.60 -1.84 -12.13
CA LEU A 428 -9.58 -1.23 -13.04
C LEU A 428 -10.37 -2.28 -13.85
N SER A 429 -9.70 -3.34 -14.31
CA SER A 429 -10.31 -4.39 -15.14
C SER A 429 -11.07 -5.44 -14.35
N PHE A 430 -11.20 -5.30 -13.03
CA PHE A 430 -11.97 -6.28 -12.24
C PHE A 430 -13.46 -6.20 -12.57
N ASP A 431 -13.99 -7.25 -13.12
CA ASP A 431 -15.41 -7.38 -13.45
C ASP A 431 -16.04 -8.55 -12.70
N PHE A 432 -17.07 -8.29 -11.90
CA PHE A 432 -17.70 -9.31 -11.05
C PHE A 432 -18.30 -10.45 -11.85
N VAL A 433 -18.89 -10.17 -13.03
CA VAL A 433 -19.51 -11.19 -13.89
C VAL A 433 -18.44 -12.09 -14.50
N GLU A 434 -17.35 -11.49 -15.02
CA GLU A 434 -16.22 -12.25 -15.57
C GLU A 434 -15.50 -13.07 -14.49
N GLN A 435 -15.47 -12.56 -13.23
CA GLN A 435 -14.97 -13.30 -12.07
C GLN A 435 -15.95 -14.38 -11.58
N GLY A 436 -17.10 -14.52 -12.23
CA GLY A 436 -18.08 -15.57 -11.99
C GLY A 436 -19.03 -15.32 -10.81
N PHE A 437 -19.14 -14.11 -10.27
CA PHE A 437 -20.14 -13.78 -9.27
C PHE A 437 -21.54 -13.90 -9.84
N THR A 438 -22.40 -14.61 -9.14
CA THR A 438 -23.83 -14.72 -9.48
C THR A 438 -24.62 -13.54 -8.91
N GLU A 439 -25.80 -13.27 -9.45
CA GLU A 439 -26.71 -12.25 -8.90
C GLU A 439 -27.06 -12.49 -7.43
N ALA A 440 -27.13 -13.77 -7.01
CA ALA A 440 -27.39 -14.13 -5.62
C ALA A 440 -26.20 -13.74 -4.71
N GLU A 441 -24.98 -14.06 -5.13
CA GLU A 441 -23.74 -13.68 -4.42
C GLU A 441 -23.60 -12.17 -4.35
N MET A 442 -23.90 -11.43 -5.43
CA MET A 442 -23.82 -9.97 -5.48
C MET A 442 -24.73 -9.26 -4.47
N LYS A 443 -25.82 -9.90 -4.00
CA LYS A 443 -26.66 -9.34 -2.92
C LYS A 443 -25.94 -9.29 -1.56
N SER A 444 -24.94 -10.13 -1.38
CA SER A 444 -24.10 -10.18 -0.17
C SER A 444 -22.85 -9.31 -0.27
N VAL A 445 -22.42 -8.91 -1.49
CA VAL A 445 -21.28 -8.03 -1.70
C VAL A 445 -21.63 -6.60 -1.30
N VAL A 446 -20.93 -6.08 -0.30
CA VAL A 446 -21.12 -4.70 0.18
C VAL A 446 -20.20 -3.70 -0.51
N GLY A 447 -19.13 -4.17 -1.11
CA GLY A 447 -18.18 -3.34 -1.85
C GLY A 447 -16.79 -3.98 -2.00
N VAL A 448 -15.83 -3.12 -2.33
CA VAL A 448 -14.43 -3.49 -2.57
C VAL A 448 -13.50 -2.71 -1.65
N GLN A 449 -12.35 -3.31 -1.35
CA GLN A 449 -11.28 -2.67 -0.60
C GLN A 449 -9.93 -3.00 -1.24
N ALA A 450 -9.01 -2.02 -1.24
CA ALA A 450 -7.58 -2.31 -1.40
C ALA A 450 -6.86 -2.23 -0.07
N SER A 451 -5.65 -2.78 -0.01
CA SER A 451 -4.80 -2.72 1.16
C SER A 451 -3.37 -2.29 0.81
N PHE A 452 -2.71 -1.70 1.78
CA PHE A 452 -1.29 -1.47 1.77
C PHE A 452 -0.68 -2.01 3.06
N PHE A 453 -0.09 -3.20 2.98
CA PHE A 453 0.74 -3.76 4.04
C PHE A 453 2.13 -3.11 3.98
N SER A 454 2.63 -2.66 5.13
CA SER A 454 3.71 -1.68 5.19
C SER A 454 5.09 -2.24 5.54
N GLU A 455 5.30 -3.55 5.37
CA GLU A 455 6.57 -4.23 5.70
C GLU A 455 7.77 -3.62 5.00
N LEU A 456 7.62 -3.28 3.74
CA LEU A 456 8.71 -2.70 2.94
C LEU A 456 8.81 -1.18 3.07
N TYR A 457 7.75 -0.52 3.50
CA TYR A 457 7.71 0.94 3.56
C TYR A 457 8.82 1.54 4.43
N ILE A 458 9.11 0.92 5.58
CA ILE A 458 10.17 1.41 6.47
C ILE A 458 11.54 1.47 5.79
N SER A 459 11.83 0.54 4.88
CA SER A 459 13.09 0.51 4.13
C SER A 459 13.14 1.52 2.99
N HIS A 460 12.01 2.13 2.64
CA HIS A 460 11.84 3.09 1.56
C HIS A 460 11.42 4.49 2.04
N ARG A 461 11.46 4.73 3.35
CA ARG A 461 11.06 6.03 3.91
C ARG A 461 12.00 7.18 3.55
N GLU A 462 13.24 6.88 3.25
CA GLU A 462 14.28 7.86 2.88
C GLU A 462 14.51 7.92 1.37
N ASP A 463 13.68 7.22 0.58
CA ASP A 463 13.78 7.25 -0.89
C ASP A 463 13.41 8.64 -1.42
N GLU A 464 13.91 9.00 -2.60
CA GLU A 464 13.57 10.25 -3.30
C GLU A 464 12.06 10.35 -3.57
N HIS A 465 11.39 9.20 -3.71
CA HIS A 465 9.94 9.08 -3.90
C HIS A 465 9.25 8.62 -2.63
N ASP A 466 8.12 9.23 -2.31
CA ASP A 466 7.28 8.75 -1.22
C ASP A 466 6.66 7.39 -1.59
N TYR A 467 7.28 6.33 -1.08
CA TYR A 467 7.00 4.95 -1.44
C TYR A 467 5.52 4.56 -1.33
N ILE A 468 4.80 5.00 -0.28
CA ILE A 468 3.39 4.65 -0.13
C ILE A 468 2.55 5.24 -1.26
N TYR A 469 2.79 6.49 -1.66
CA TYR A 469 2.03 7.11 -2.74
C TYR A 469 2.44 6.58 -4.10
N TYR A 470 3.72 6.33 -4.30
CA TYR A 470 4.22 5.65 -5.49
C TYR A 470 3.58 4.26 -5.68
N GLN A 471 3.42 3.50 -4.60
CA GLN A 471 2.79 2.19 -4.65
C GLN A 471 1.27 2.27 -4.80
N THR A 472 0.63 3.25 -4.22
CA THR A 472 -0.84 3.29 -4.19
C THR A 472 -1.46 4.10 -5.32
N TYR A 473 -0.77 5.08 -5.88
CA TYR A 473 -1.27 5.89 -7.00
C TYR A 473 -0.53 5.57 -8.31
N PRO A 474 -1.27 5.42 -9.44
CA PRO A 474 -2.72 5.67 -9.64
C PRO A 474 -3.65 4.47 -9.36
N ARG A 475 -3.21 3.42 -8.63
CA ARG A 475 -4.07 2.26 -8.34
C ARG A 475 -5.31 2.60 -7.52
N ILE A 476 -5.23 3.57 -6.60
CA ILE A 476 -6.41 4.10 -5.87
C ILE A 476 -7.41 4.75 -6.83
N CYS A 477 -6.96 5.46 -7.87
CA CYS A 477 -7.85 6.03 -8.87
C CYS A 477 -8.63 4.93 -9.61
N ALA A 478 -7.96 3.84 -9.97
CA ALA A 478 -8.58 2.67 -10.60
C ALA A 478 -9.56 1.94 -9.66
N LEU A 479 -9.19 1.78 -8.39
CA LEU A 479 -10.06 1.24 -7.35
C LEU A 479 -11.32 2.10 -7.19
N SER A 480 -11.16 3.43 -7.16
CA SER A 480 -12.30 4.34 -6.98
C SER A 480 -13.31 4.26 -8.12
N GLU A 481 -12.84 4.13 -9.37
CA GLU A 481 -13.72 3.90 -10.53
C GLU A 481 -14.53 2.60 -10.37
N LEU A 482 -13.85 1.50 -10.06
CA LEU A 482 -14.53 0.21 -9.82
C LEU A 482 -15.52 0.29 -8.66
N ALA A 483 -15.09 0.85 -7.52
CA ALA A 483 -15.92 0.93 -6.32
C ALA A 483 -17.15 1.83 -6.50
N TRP A 484 -17.02 2.85 -7.35
CA TRP A 484 -18.08 3.80 -7.64
C TRP A 484 -19.08 3.24 -8.65
N ARG A 485 -18.59 2.68 -9.76
CA ARG A 485 -19.43 2.18 -10.85
C ARG A 485 -19.92 0.75 -10.65
N GLY A 486 -19.15 -0.07 -9.91
CA GLY A 486 -19.46 -1.48 -9.64
C GLY A 486 -19.16 -2.44 -10.79
N GLU A 487 -18.46 -1.98 -11.80
CA GLU A 487 -18.06 -2.76 -12.96
C GLU A 487 -16.66 -2.38 -13.44
N GLY A 488 -15.99 -3.29 -14.11
CA GLY A 488 -14.66 -3.08 -14.68
C GLY A 488 -14.65 -1.97 -15.73
N GLY A 489 -13.61 -1.16 -15.71
CA GLY A 489 -13.40 -0.07 -16.65
C GLY A 489 -12.42 -0.42 -17.76
N GLU A 490 -12.59 0.22 -18.92
CA GLU A 490 -11.61 0.14 -20.00
C GLU A 490 -10.41 1.03 -19.71
N TRP A 491 -9.21 0.47 -19.88
CA TRP A 491 -7.96 1.18 -19.62
C TRP A 491 -7.79 2.46 -20.44
N LYS A 492 -8.10 2.41 -21.72
CA LYS A 492 -7.80 3.51 -22.66
C LYS A 492 -8.57 4.80 -22.33
N PRO A 493 -9.89 4.78 -22.11
CA PRO A 493 -10.64 5.95 -21.66
C PRO A 493 -10.20 6.42 -20.27
N PHE A 494 -9.97 5.51 -19.33
CA PHE A 494 -9.49 5.85 -17.99
C PHE A 494 -8.14 6.57 -18.05
N TYR A 495 -7.17 6.01 -18.79
CA TYR A 495 -5.85 6.58 -18.90
C TYR A 495 -5.86 7.96 -19.58
N ALA A 496 -6.73 8.15 -20.57
CA ALA A 496 -6.93 9.48 -21.19
C ALA A 496 -7.37 10.52 -20.16
N LYS A 497 -8.33 10.20 -19.27
CA LYS A 497 -8.76 11.10 -18.17
C LYS A 497 -7.60 11.43 -17.23
N MET A 498 -6.79 10.41 -16.90
CA MET A 498 -5.62 10.61 -16.03
C MET A 498 -4.64 11.61 -16.65
N VAL A 499 -4.27 11.41 -17.92
CA VAL A 499 -3.32 12.24 -18.65
C VAL A 499 -3.84 13.66 -18.89
N GLU A 500 -5.08 13.80 -19.33
CA GLU A 500 -5.66 15.08 -19.69
C GLU A 500 -5.91 16.01 -18.50
N SER A 501 -6.14 15.43 -17.30
CA SER A 501 -6.58 16.24 -16.15
C SER A 501 -6.06 15.74 -14.80
N HIS A 502 -6.15 14.43 -14.52
CA HIS A 502 -6.02 13.97 -13.14
C HIS A 502 -4.58 13.97 -12.63
N TYR A 503 -3.59 13.69 -13.48
CA TYR A 503 -2.18 13.81 -13.13
C TYR A 503 -1.80 15.22 -12.67
N SER A 504 -2.32 16.25 -13.35
CA SER A 504 -2.11 17.66 -12.93
C SER A 504 -2.73 17.95 -11.56
N ARG A 505 -3.88 17.33 -11.24
CA ARG A 505 -4.49 17.43 -9.91
C ARG A 505 -3.63 16.73 -8.86
N MET A 506 -3.14 15.51 -9.12
CA MET A 506 -2.28 14.79 -8.20
C MET A 506 -0.95 15.53 -7.92
N VAL A 507 -0.36 16.16 -8.95
CA VAL A 507 0.80 17.06 -8.76
C VAL A 507 0.45 18.20 -7.81
N ALA A 508 -0.69 18.86 -8.02
CA ALA A 508 -1.14 19.97 -7.17
C ALA A 508 -1.50 19.52 -5.74
N MET A 509 -1.94 18.28 -5.54
CA MET A 509 -2.17 17.65 -4.23
C MET A 509 -0.86 17.24 -3.54
N GLY A 510 0.29 17.34 -4.20
CA GLY A 510 1.57 16.84 -3.69
C GLY A 510 1.60 15.32 -3.55
N ILE A 511 0.92 14.59 -4.43
CA ILE A 511 0.96 13.12 -4.47
C ILE A 511 2.12 12.69 -5.35
N ASP A 512 3.02 11.91 -4.80
CA ASP A 512 4.14 11.30 -5.53
C ASP A 512 3.69 9.99 -6.19
N PHE A 513 2.93 10.10 -7.27
CA PHE A 513 2.33 8.97 -7.95
C PHE A 513 3.27 8.34 -8.98
N ARG A 514 3.08 7.06 -9.23
CA ARG A 514 3.81 6.32 -10.26
C ARG A 514 3.32 6.70 -11.67
N LEU A 515 4.23 7.17 -12.49
CA LEU A 515 4.01 7.29 -13.93
C LEU A 515 4.27 5.94 -14.64
N PHE A 516 3.69 5.76 -15.83
CA PHE A 516 4.05 4.63 -16.66
C PHE A 516 5.41 4.85 -17.33
N PRO A 517 6.26 3.80 -17.41
CA PRO A 517 7.54 3.93 -18.07
C PRO A 517 7.35 4.18 -19.57
N PRO A 518 8.25 4.94 -20.22
CA PRO A 518 8.19 5.15 -21.66
C PRO A 518 8.36 3.84 -22.42
N VAL A 519 7.69 3.71 -23.54
CA VAL A 519 7.92 2.61 -24.47
C VAL A 519 9.19 2.89 -25.24
N VAL A 520 10.16 2.01 -25.13
CA VAL A 520 11.48 2.16 -25.75
C VAL A 520 11.76 1.02 -26.72
N SER A 521 12.24 1.35 -27.90
CA SER A 521 12.68 0.39 -28.90
C SER A 521 14.09 0.71 -29.39
N TYR A 522 14.83 -0.35 -29.76
CA TYR A 522 16.11 -0.24 -30.42
C TYR A 522 16.07 -1.07 -31.71
N ALA A 523 16.26 -0.42 -32.85
CA ALA A 523 16.35 -1.06 -34.15
C ALA A 523 17.30 -0.26 -35.05
N ASP A 524 18.07 -0.95 -35.87
CA ASP A 524 18.95 -0.38 -36.88
C ASP A 524 19.90 0.72 -36.35
N GLY A 525 20.41 0.51 -35.14
CA GLY A 525 21.31 1.50 -34.51
C GLY A 525 20.60 2.70 -33.92
N VAL A 526 19.26 2.72 -33.86
CA VAL A 526 18.46 3.85 -33.38
C VAL A 526 17.60 3.47 -32.18
N LEU A 527 17.73 4.21 -31.09
CA LEU A 527 16.85 4.17 -29.93
C LEU A 527 15.71 5.17 -30.09
N LYS A 528 14.47 4.71 -29.91
CA LYS A 528 13.28 5.55 -29.90
C LYS A 528 12.55 5.33 -28.60
N ALA A 529 12.11 6.44 -27.98
CA ALA A 529 11.30 6.42 -26.77
C ALA A 529 10.04 7.26 -26.99
N SER A 530 8.91 6.81 -26.46
CA SER A 530 7.63 7.52 -26.49
C SER A 530 6.86 7.26 -25.21
N THR A 531 6.00 8.20 -24.85
CA THR A 531 5.03 8.05 -23.77
C THR A 531 3.68 8.60 -24.25
N ASP A 532 2.60 8.03 -23.72
CA ASP A 532 1.23 8.45 -24.04
C ASP A 532 0.77 9.62 -23.16
N ASP A 533 1.57 9.98 -22.16
CA ASP A 533 1.31 11.10 -21.25
C ASP A 533 2.10 12.35 -21.62
N SER A 534 1.79 13.46 -20.97
CA SER A 534 2.48 14.74 -21.18
C SER A 534 3.81 14.84 -20.42
N ALA A 535 4.29 13.73 -19.88
CA ALA A 535 5.54 13.68 -19.13
C ALA A 535 6.75 13.86 -20.04
N HIS A 536 7.81 14.44 -19.48
CA HIS A 536 9.08 14.55 -20.18
C HIS A 536 9.87 13.26 -20.03
N ILE A 537 10.35 12.71 -21.14
CA ILE A 537 11.22 11.54 -21.13
C ILE A 537 12.66 11.97 -20.89
N TYR A 538 13.32 11.26 -19.99
CA TYR A 538 14.75 11.36 -19.72
C TYR A 538 15.43 10.03 -19.98
N TYR A 539 16.73 10.07 -20.23
CA TYR A 539 17.54 8.87 -20.32
C TYR A 539 18.89 9.05 -19.65
N ASN A 540 19.43 7.96 -19.21
CA ASN A 540 20.78 7.86 -18.71
C ASN A 540 21.52 6.72 -19.42
N ILE A 541 22.81 6.88 -19.65
CA ILE A 541 23.71 5.81 -20.06
C ILE A 541 24.35 5.31 -18.76
N VAL A 542 24.26 4.02 -18.49
CA VAL A 542 24.84 3.47 -17.24
C VAL A 542 26.32 3.83 -17.15
N GLY A 543 26.67 4.61 -16.13
CA GLY A 543 27.99 5.18 -15.89
C GLY A 543 28.06 6.71 -16.10
N ASP A 544 27.03 7.35 -16.66
CA ASP A 544 26.92 8.83 -16.68
C ASP A 544 26.44 9.34 -15.31
N ALA A 545 26.89 10.53 -14.92
CA ALA A 545 26.53 11.14 -13.63
C ALA A 545 25.10 11.69 -13.61
N GLU A 546 24.60 12.21 -14.73
CA GLU A 546 23.32 12.93 -14.80
C GLU A 546 22.43 12.46 -15.96
N PRO A 547 21.12 12.36 -15.74
CA PRO A 547 20.16 12.06 -16.79
C PRO A 547 20.06 13.18 -17.81
N LYS A 548 19.86 12.82 -19.07
CA LYS A 548 19.66 13.74 -20.19
C LYS A 548 18.21 13.72 -20.64
N ARG A 549 17.66 14.88 -20.98
CA ARG A 549 16.32 14.98 -21.57
C ARG A 549 16.32 14.34 -22.96
N TYR A 550 15.35 13.45 -23.20
CA TYR A 550 15.15 12.83 -24.51
C TYR A 550 14.29 13.75 -25.39
N GLU A 551 14.86 14.27 -26.46
CA GLU A 551 14.17 15.19 -27.37
C GLU A 551 14.02 14.61 -28.79
N ARG A 552 14.87 13.65 -29.15
CA ARG A 552 14.89 13.04 -30.48
C ARG A 552 15.50 11.62 -30.42
N PRO A 553 15.25 10.78 -31.45
CA PRO A 553 15.87 9.47 -31.53
C PRO A 553 17.40 9.52 -31.40
N ILE A 554 17.95 8.56 -30.62
CA ILE A 554 19.39 8.49 -30.35
C ILE A 554 20.00 7.45 -31.29
N THR A 555 20.92 7.89 -32.14
CA THR A 555 21.71 6.97 -32.95
C THR A 555 22.95 6.55 -32.19
N THR A 556 23.18 5.24 -32.08
CA THR A 556 24.34 4.66 -31.38
C THR A 556 24.81 3.39 -32.09
N ASP A 557 26.12 3.30 -32.29
CA ASP A 557 26.84 2.12 -32.79
C ASP A 557 27.61 1.40 -31.68
N LYS A 558 27.51 1.91 -30.44
CA LYS A 558 28.24 1.37 -29.27
C LYS A 558 27.36 0.47 -28.43
N PRO A 559 27.90 -0.63 -27.90
CA PRO A 559 27.21 -1.45 -26.93
C PRO A 559 27.11 -0.71 -25.59
N GLN A 560 25.92 -0.21 -25.28
CA GLN A 560 25.63 0.56 -24.06
C GLN A 560 24.30 0.13 -23.46
N LEU A 561 24.14 0.30 -22.15
CA LEU A 561 22.87 0.17 -21.47
C LEU A 561 22.29 1.58 -21.28
N TYR A 562 21.14 1.78 -21.86
CA TYR A 562 20.35 2.99 -21.68
C TYR A 562 19.21 2.69 -20.72
N SER A 563 18.94 3.65 -19.84
CA SER A 563 17.79 3.65 -18.96
C SER A 563 16.94 4.87 -19.29
N PHE A 564 15.68 4.66 -19.62
CA PHE A 564 14.72 5.72 -19.95
C PHE A 564 13.64 5.78 -18.89
N PHE A 565 13.23 6.98 -18.51
CA PHE A 565 12.14 7.19 -17.58
C PHE A 565 11.41 8.51 -17.88
N SER A 566 10.17 8.62 -17.44
CA SER A 566 9.33 9.81 -17.57
C SER A 566 9.32 10.61 -16.28
N ARG A 567 9.25 11.95 -16.36
CA ARG A 567 9.02 12.85 -15.22
C ARG A 567 7.88 13.81 -15.50
N MET A 568 7.04 14.03 -14.47
CA MET A 568 5.95 15.02 -14.48
C MET A 568 5.78 15.57 -13.06
N GLY A 569 5.96 16.89 -12.89
CA GLY A 569 6.02 17.47 -11.54
C GLY A 569 7.11 16.82 -10.70
N GLY A 570 6.77 16.31 -9.53
CA GLY A 570 7.65 15.51 -8.66
C GLY A 570 7.68 14.01 -8.99
N ALA A 571 6.75 13.53 -9.81
CA ALA A 571 6.62 12.10 -10.09
C ALA A 571 7.62 11.62 -11.15
N GLN A 572 8.14 10.41 -10.96
CA GLN A 572 9.03 9.71 -11.89
C GLN A 572 8.51 8.31 -12.18
N SER A 573 8.67 7.85 -13.43
CA SER A 573 8.33 6.49 -13.80
C SER A 573 9.47 5.52 -13.44
N PRO A 574 9.17 4.20 -13.38
CA PRO A 574 10.21 3.19 -13.46
C PRO A 574 11.08 3.34 -14.70
N GLU A 575 12.28 2.80 -14.62
CA GLU A 575 13.20 2.80 -15.72
C GLU A 575 12.88 1.72 -16.77
N ALA A 576 12.75 2.13 -18.02
CA ALA A 576 12.73 1.25 -19.19
C ALA A 576 14.17 1.06 -19.69
N ALA A 577 14.80 -0.05 -19.33
CA ALA A 577 16.17 -0.33 -19.74
C ALA A 577 16.22 -0.95 -21.14
N VAL A 578 17.10 -0.41 -22.01
CA VAL A 578 17.36 -0.92 -23.34
C VAL A 578 18.85 -1.10 -23.56
N LYS A 579 19.23 -2.25 -24.09
CA LYS A 579 20.60 -2.57 -24.45
C LYS A 579 20.83 -2.32 -25.95
N SER A 580 21.74 -1.40 -26.27
CA SER A 580 22.25 -1.30 -27.63
C SER A 580 23.48 -2.23 -27.78
N HIS A 581 23.38 -3.25 -28.59
CA HIS A 581 24.46 -4.22 -28.84
C HIS A 581 25.09 -4.89 -27.60
N TRP A 582 24.42 -4.87 -26.44
CA TRP A 582 25.02 -5.26 -25.19
C TRP A 582 24.49 -6.58 -24.63
N ARG A 583 25.39 -7.43 -24.21
CA ARG A 583 25.06 -8.70 -23.59
C ARG A 583 25.78 -8.80 -22.24
N MET A 584 25.02 -8.84 -21.14
CA MET A 584 25.59 -9.15 -19.84
C MET A 584 26.21 -10.54 -19.88
N LEU A 585 27.44 -10.69 -19.39
CA LEU A 585 28.11 -11.97 -19.32
C LEU A 585 27.48 -12.82 -18.22
N GLN A 586 27.30 -14.09 -18.49
CA GLN A 586 26.90 -15.10 -17.51
C GLN A 586 27.98 -16.18 -17.45
N PRO A 587 29.18 -15.87 -16.89
CA PRO A 587 30.25 -16.85 -16.79
C PRO A 587 29.82 -18.00 -15.88
N VAL A 588 30.26 -19.21 -16.20
CA VAL A 588 30.03 -20.35 -15.31
C VAL A 588 30.72 -20.08 -13.98
N VAL A 589 29.91 -20.05 -12.91
CA VAL A 589 30.34 -19.72 -11.56
C VAL A 589 29.98 -20.85 -10.60
N LYS A 590 30.87 -21.15 -9.67
CA LYS A 590 30.61 -21.99 -8.51
C LYS A 590 30.57 -21.13 -7.27
N ILE A 591 29.55 -21.32 -6.45
CA ILE A 591 29.36 -20.57 -5.20
C ILE A 591 29.62 -21.52 -4.03
N THR A 592 30.52 -21.12 -3.14
CA THR A 592 30.79 -21.79 -1.88
C THR A 592 30.76 -20.80 -0.73
N SER A 593 30.60 -21.27 0.49
CA SER A 593 30.46 -20.44 1.67
C SER A 593 30.98 -21.14 2.93
N SER A 594 31.27 -20.37 3.98
CA SER A 594 31.42 -20.86 5.34
C SER A 594 30.09 -21.33 5.95
N MET A 595 28.97 -20.96 5.34
CA MET A 595 27.62 -21.34 5.73
C MET A 595 27.05 -22.38 4.76
N GLU A 596 26.40 -23.40 5.30
CA GLU A 596 25.72 -24.41 4.47
C GLU A 596 24.58 -23.74 3.65
N PRO A 597 24.33 -24.19 2.42
CA PRO A 597 23.19 -23.77 1.65
C PRO A 597 21.89 -24.30 2.24
N SER A 598 20.80 -23.57 2.05
CA SER A 598 19.46 -24.05 2.35
C SER A 598 19.07 -25.22 1.43
N GLU A 599 18.48 -26.28 1.96
CA GLU A 599 18.00 -27.41 1.17
C GLU A 599 16.99 -26.99 0.10
N ARG A 600 16.09 -26.05 0.45
CA ARG A 600 15.05 -25.57 -0.47
C ARG A 600 15.58 -24.58 -1.51
N PHE A 601 16.63 -23.83 -1.20
CA PHE A 601 17.23 -22.79 -2.05
C PHE A 601 18.74 -22.94 -2.14
N PRO A 602 19.24 -24.05 -2.76
CA PRO A 602 20.67 -24.35 -2.84
C PRO A 602 21.41 -23.32 -3.70
N PHE A 603 22.73 -23.22 -3.53
CA PHE A 603 23.55 -22.26 -4.28
C PHE A 603 23.52 -22.48 -5.80
N SER A 604 23.22 -23.70 -6.25
CA SER A 604 23.02 -23.99 -7.67
C SER A 604 21.92 -23.16 -8.33
N ASN A 605 20.96 -22.63 -7.59
CA ASN A 605 19.95 -21.72 -8.14
C ASN A 605 20.58 -20.40 -8.63
N ALA A 606 21.45 -19.78 -7.81
CA ALA A 606 22.16 -18.55 -8.19
C ALA A 606 23.26 -18.85 -9.22
N GLU A 607 23.94 -19.99 -9.14
CA GLU A 607 24.92 -20.44 -10.15
C GLU A 607 24.31 -20.49 -11.56
N GLY A 608 23.03 -20.84 -11.67
CA GLY A 608 22.27 -20.88 -12.93
C GLY A 608 21.70 -19.53 -13.39
N TYR A 609 21.95 -18.42 -12.71
CA TYR A 609 21.44 -17.05 -13.01
C TYR A 609 19.91 -16.89 -13.06
N GLY A 610 19.15 -17.86 -12.57
CA GLY A 610 17.70 -17.87 -12.73
C GLY A 610 16.92 -17.60 -11.45
N ARG A 611 17.45 -17.97 -10.29
CA ARG A 611 16.74 -17.86 -8.99
C ARG A 611 17.72 -17.47 -7.88
N ILE A 612 17.17 -16.93 -6.80
CA ILE A 612 17.95 -16.67 -5.58
C ILE A 612 18.28 -17.98 -4.86
N SER A 613 19.39 -17.96 -4.14
CA SER A 613 19.79 -18.99 -3.19
C SER A 613 19.72 -18.45 -1.77
N ARG A 614 19.78 -19.33 -0.77
CA ARG A 614 19.79 -18.95 0.64
C ARG A 614 20.80 -19.78 1.41
N THR A 615 21.38 -19.19 2.44
CA THR A 615 22.15 -19.93 3.45
C THR A 615 21.21 -20.63 4.42
N ALA A 616 21.67 -21.68 5.09
CA ALA A 616 20.88 -22.40 6.09
C ALA A 616 20.75 -21.65 7.43
N ARG A 617 21.54 -20.62 7.65
CA ARG A 617 21.55 -19.76 8.84
C ARG A 617 21.93 -18.33 8.50
N VAL A 618 21.68 -17.42 9.41
CA VAL A 618 22.17 -16.04 9.35
C VAL A 618 23.70 -15.99 9.43
N CYS A 619 24.31 -14.95 8.86
CA CYS A 619 25.74 -14.73 8.91
C CYS A 619 26.22 -14.36 10.32
N ARG A 620 27.48 -14.70 10.59
CA ARG A 620 28.28 -14.29 11.76
C ARG A 620 29.51 -13.55 11.26
N GLU A 621 30.12 -12.74 12.13
CA GLU A 621 31.43 -12.16 11.83
C GLU A 621 32.43 -13.23 11.37
N GLY A 622 33.12 -12.96 10.26
CA GLY A 622 34.05 -13.88 9.61
C GLY A 622 33.40 -14.83 8.59
N ASP A 623 32.09 -14.90 8.48
CA ASP A 623 31.44 -15.68 7.41
C ASP A 623 31.73 -15.07 6.04
N TRP A 624 31.75 -15.93 5.03
CA TRP A 624 32.09 -15.54 3.66
C TRP A 624 31.23 -16.26 2.62
N LEU A 625 31.12 -15.63 1.45
CA LEU A 625 30.64 -16.21 0.20
C LEU A 625 31.74 -16.07 -0.85
N LEU A 626 32.03 -17.15 -1.56
CA LEU A 626 33.09 -17.24 -2.58
C LEU A 626 32.45 -17.63 -3.92
N TYR A 627 32.66 -16.80 -4.91
CA TYR A 627 32.26 -16.99 -6.31
C TYR A 627 33.50 -17.34 -7.11
N THR A 628 33.63 -18.59 -7.57
CA THR A 628 34.74 -19.06 -8.37
C THR A 628 34.31 -19.28 -9.81
N PHE A 629 34.88 -18.57 -10.74
CA PHE A 629 34.56 -18.69 -12.16
C PHE A 629 35.34 -19.85 -12.80
N GLU A 630 34.71 -20.61 -13.71
CA GLU A 630 35.37 -21.68 -14.43
C GLU A 630 36.58 -21.15 -15.23
N LYS A 631 36.42 -19.99 -15.89
CA LYS A 631 37.49 -19.27 -16.59
C LYS A 631 37.63 -17.86 -16.01
N PRO A 632 38.83 -17.28 -15.92
CA PRO A 632 38.99 -15.90 -15.50
C PRO A 632 38.16 -14.93 -16.37
N VAL A 633 37.45 -14.01 -15.72
CA VAL A 633 36.48 -13.13 -16.35
C VAL A 633 37.08 -11.74 -16.56
N SER A 634 37.17 -11.29 -17.81
CA SER A 634 37.46 -9.90 -18.15
C SER A 634 36.16 -9.15 -18.19
N CYS A 635 36.03 -8.08 -17.38
CA CYS A 635 34.84 -7.26 -17.31
C CYS A 635 35.19 -5.78 -17.13
N ARG A 636 34.24 -4.92 -17.42
CA ARG A 636 34.31 -3.51 -17.05
C ARG A 636 33.91 -3.31 -15.60
N ARG A 637 32.85 -4.02 -15.18
CA ARG A 637 32.32 -3.96 -13.83
C ARG A 637 31.83 -5.34 -13.42
N MET A 638 31.97 -5.67 -12.16
CA MET A 638 31.35 -6.85 -11.55
C MET A 638 30.72 -6.45 -10.23
N GLU A 639 29.45 -6.76 -10.06
CA GLU A 639 28.69 -6.54 -8.82
C GLU A 639 28.37 -7.86 -8.16
N ILE A 640 28.53 -7.91 -6.85
CA ILE A 640 28.04 -9.00 -5.99
C ILE A 640 27.05 -8.39 -4.99
N SER A 641 25.93 -9.04 -4.80
CA SER A 641 24.93 -8.60 -3.82
C SER A 641 24.35 -9.78 -3.06
N THR A 642 24.04 -9.50 -1.79
CA THR A 642 23.22 -10.35 -0.91
C THR A 642 21.87 -9.65 -0.69
N GLY A 643 20.87 -10.39 -0.21
CA GLY A 643 19.52 -9.86 -0.09
C GLY A 643 18.77 -9.82 -1.43
N ASN A 644 17.59 -9.26 -1.42
CA ASN A 644 16.79 -8.92 -2.60
C ASN A 644 15.92 -7.70 -2.29
N LEU A 645 15.27 -7.15 -3.31
CA LEU A 645 14.41 -5.97 -3.15
C LEU A 645 13.23 -6.18 -2.19
N GLN A 646 12.75 -7.42 -2.07
CA GLN A 646 11.62 -7.76 -1.20
C GLN A 646 12.03 -7.97 0.26
N LEU A 647 13.26 -8.46 0.49
CA LEU A 647 13.75 -8.87 1.80
C LEU A 647 15.14 -8.28 2.04
N PRO A 648 15.25 -6.96 2.18
CA PRO A 648 16.55 -6.27 2.28
C PRO A 648 17.35 -6.63 3.53
N ARG A 649 16.71 -7.18 4.57
CA ARG A 649 17.38 -7.59 5.81
C ARG A 649 18.19 -8.90 5.69
N TYR A 650 17.94 -9.71 4.65
CA TYR A 650 18.64 -10.99 4.44
C TYR A 650 19.97 -10.78 3.72
N ILE A 651 20.76 -9.83 4.22
CA ILE A 651 22.02 -9.35 3.64
C ILE A 651 23.20 -9.60 4.58
N PHE A 652 24.41 -9.44 4.08
CA PHE A 652 25.57 -9.08 4.90
C PHE A 652 25.45 -7.60 5.24
N ASN A 653 25.23 -7.28 6.52
CA ASN A 653 25.03 -5.90 6.99
C ASN A 653 26.28 -5.05 6.74
N ALA A 654 27.44 -5.56 7.11
CA ALA A 654 28.74 -4.96 6.88
C ALA A 654 29.75 -6.00 6.41
N GLY A 655 30.78 -5.56 5.71
CA GLY A 655 31.80 -6.44 5.20
C GLY A 655 32.64 -5.83 4.09
N TYR A 656 33.34 -6.66 3.37
CA TYR A 656 34.19 -6.22 2.27
C TYR A 656 34.27 -7.25 1.15
N MET A 657 34.63 -6.77 -0.03
CA MET A 657 34.87 -7.58 -1.23
C MET A 657 36.36 -7.76 -1.46
N GLU A 658 36.75 -8.97 -1.78
CA GLU A 658 38.07 -9.33 -2.25
C GLU A 658 37.99 -9.98 -3.61
N VAL A 659 38.98 -9.72 -4.46
CA VAL A 659 39.12 -10.39 -5.76
C VAL A 659 40.44 -11.14 -5.87
N SER A 660 40.44 -12.20 -6.68
CA SER A 660 41.60 -13.01 -6.97
C SER A 660 41.73 -13.26 -8.47
N GLU A 661 42.93 -13.11 -9.00
CA GLU A 661 43.27 -13.39 -10.39
C GLU A 661 43.58 -14.90 -10.61
N ASP A 662 44.06 -15.57 -9.58
CA ASP A 662 44.51 -17.00 -9.61
C ASP A 662 43.60 -17.96 -8.83
N GLY A 663 42.62 -17.40 -8.06
CA GLY A 663 41.75 -18.19 -7.20
C GLY A 663 42.31 -18.50 -5.81
N VAL A 664 43.54 -18.06 -5.49
CA VAL A 664 44.25 -18.36 -4.24
C VAL A 664 44.62 -17.12 -3.47
N ASN A 665 45.17 -16.13 -4.14
CA ASN A 665 45.60 -14.87 -3.54
C ASN A 665 44.51 -13.80 -3.69
N PHE A 666 43.99 -13.33 -2.57
CA PHE A 666 42.87 -12.36 -2.54
C PHE A 666 43.36 -10.97 -2.14
N LYS A 667 42.81 -9.94 -2.81
CA LYS A 667 43.05 -8.53 -2.53
C LYS A 667 41.71 -7.84 -2.30
N ARG A 668 41.60 -7.11 -1.17
CA ARG A 668 40.42 -6.29 -0.86
C ARG A 668 40.30 -5.14 -1.86
N VAL A 669 39.09 -4.90 -2.37
CA VAL A 669 38.82 -3.95 -3.44
C VAL A 669 37.63 -3.01 -3.15
N ASP A 670 36.68 -3.42 -2.33
CA ASP A 670 35.51 -2.62 -2.01
C ASP A 670 34.94 -2.98 -0.65
N GLU A 671 34.04 -2.14 -0.11
CA GLU A 671 33.26 -2.41 1.10
C GLU A 671 31.79 -2.68 0.75
N LEU A 672 31.14 -3.54 1.54
CA LEU A 672 29.72 -3.80 1.37
C LEU A 672 28.90 -2.58 1.82
N LYS A 673 27.98 -2.16 0.95
CA LYS A 673 26.96 -1.13 1.23
C LYS A 673 25.61 -1.72 0.91
N ASN A 674 24.71 -1.75 1.89
CA ASN A 674 23.37 -2.33 1.74
C ASN A 674 23.41 -3.77 1.14
N GLY A 675 24.33 -4.59 1.63
CA GLY A 675 24.52 -5.96 1.16
C GLY A 675 25.16 -6.13 -0.21
N GLY A 676 25.60 -5.07 -0.87
CA GLY A 676 26.20 -5.09 -2.19
C GLY A 676 27.58 -4.43 -2.25
N CYS A 677 28.38 -4.83 -3.23
CA CYS A 677 29.69 -4.29 -3.54
C CYS A 677 30.02 -4.48 -5.02
N ALA A 678 30.98 -3.71 -5.54
CA ALA A 678 31.35 -3.78 -6.94
C ALA A 678 32.85 -3.53 -7.16
N ILE A 679 33.37 -4.05 -8.26
CA ILE A 679 34.68 -3.66 -8.77
C ILE A 679 34.53 -3.06 -10.16
N GLU A 680 35.15 -1.90 -10.35
CA GLU A 680 35.16 -1.16 -11.61
C GLU A 680 36.49 -1.35 -12.34
N ASN A 681 36.43 -1.58 -13.65
CA ASN A 681 37.57 -1.64 -14.56
C ASN A 681 38.79 -2.44 -14.02
N PRO A 682 38.58 -3.69 -13.58
CA PRO A 682 39.71 -4.49 -13.09
C PRO A 682 40.78 -4.58 -14.16
N SER A 683 42.05 -4.34 -13.75
CA SER A 683 43.20 -4.33 -14.67
C SER A 683 43.51 -5.73 -15.26
N ARG A 684 43.11 -6.80 -14.54
CA ARG A 684 43.28 -8.20 -14.97
C ARG A 684 42.00 -9.00 -14.83
N PRO A 685 41.89 -10.12 -15.58
CA PRO A 685 40.74 -11.01 -15.45
C PRO A 685 40.60 -11.58 -14.02
N ILE A 686 39.36 -11.65 -13.54
CA ILE A 686 39.02 -12.13 -12.19
C ILE A 686 38.72 -13.63 -12.24
N LYS A 687 39.43 -14.41 -11.46
CA LYS A 687 39.20 -15.88 -11.29
C LYS A 687 38.22 -16.15 -10.15
N ALA A 688 38.28 -15.38 -9.08
CA ALA A 688 37.38 -15.55 -7.96
C ALA A 688 37.06 -14.20 -7.26
N VAL A 689 35.86 -14.13 -6.66
CA VAL A 689 35.43 -13.02 -5.80
C VAL A 689 34.98 -13.60 -4.47
N ARG A 690 35.44 -13.03 -3.37
CA ARG A 690 35.02 -13.38 -2.04
C ARG A 690 34.43 -12.15 -1.36
N ILE A 691 33.25 -12.27 -0.76
CA ILE A 691 32.72 -11.28 0.17
C ILE A 691 32.79 -11.85 1.58
N VAL A 692 33.23 -11.02 2.52
CA VAL A 692 33.45 -11.39 3.93
C VAL A 692 32.58 -10.50 4.81
N CYS A 693 31.84 -11.12 5.70
CA CYS A 693 30.98 -10.45 6.67
C CYS A 693 31.80 -10.00 7.89
N THR A 694 31.65 -8.75 8.31
CA THR A 694 32.31 -8.19 9.51
C THR A 694 31.38 -7.96 10.70
N GLU A 695 30.07 -8.12 10.51
CA GLU A 695 29.06 -8.01 11.55
C GLU A 695 28.06 -9.17 11.46
N SER A 696 27.75 -9.77 12.61
CA SER A 696 26.72 -10.82 12.65
C SER A 696 25.37 -10.27 12.23
N GLY A 697 24.63 -11.01 11.42
CA GLY A 697 23.27 -10.68 11.05
C GLY A 697 22.35 -10.71 12.28
N ASN A 698 21.38 -9.80 12.31
CA ASN A 698 20.45 -9.67 13.43
C ASN A 698 19.00 -9.80 12.94
N GLY A 699 18.24 -10.64 13.63
CA GLY A 699 16.82 -10.87 13.35
C GLY A 699 16.51 -11.54 12.00
N ALA A 700 17.50 -12.00 11.26
CA ALA A 700 17.35 -12.77 10.02
C ALA A 700 17.60 -14.26 10.27
N ASP A 701 16.95 -15.13 9.49
CA ASP A 701 17.15 -16.59 9.60
C ASP A 701 18.20 -17.10 8.62
N PHE A 702 18.47 -16.34 7.56
CA PHE A 702 19.38 -16.71 6.47
C PHE A 702 19.95 -15.48 5.76
N VAL A 703 20.88 -15.69 4.84
CA VAL A 703 21.34 -14.66 3.88
C VAL A 703 20.86 -15.08 2.48
N THR A 704 20.30 -14.13 1.74
CA THR A 704 19.97 -14.37 0.33
C THR A 704 21.19 -14.16 -0.55
N VAL A 705 21.48 -15.12 -1.41
CA VAL A 705 22.66 -15.16 -2.29
C VAL A 705 22.20 -15.03 -3.74
N GLN A 706 22.79 -14.10 -4.48
CA GLN A 706 22.48 -13.83 -5.88
C GLN A 706 23.62 -14.19 -6.80
N ALA A 707 23.31 -14.39 -8.09
CA ALA A 707 24.32 -14.52 -9.13
C ALA A 707 25.12 -13.22 -9.29
N PRO A 708 26.41 -13.29 -9.66
CA PRO A 708 27.20 -12.10 -9.96
C PRO A 708 26.65 -11.39 -11.20
N LYS A 709 26.59 -10.05 -11.18
CA LYS A 709 26.30 -9.24 -12.35
C LYS A 709 27.61 -8.83 -13.00
N VAL A 710 27.85 -9.33 -14.21
CA VAL A 710 29.13 -9.14 -14.91
C VAL A 710 28.92 -8.33 -16.19
N TYR A 711 29.55 -7.19 -16.24
CA TYR A 711 29.44 -6.22 -17.32
C TYR A 711 30.70 -6.30 -18.22
N PRO A 712 30.55 -6.59 -19.53
CA PRO A 712 31.71 -6.77 -20.42
C PRO A 712 32.57 -5.52 -20.56
N LYS A 713 33.84 -5.69 -20.90
CA LYS A 713 34.65 -4.59 -21.46
C LYS A 713 34.08 -4.22 -22.82
N LEU A 714 33.99 -2.92 -23.08
CA LEU A 714 33.57 -2.36 -24.37
C LEU A 714 34.58 -2.65 -25.47
#